data_d7433e690c57ca48e5961bbfaee8af0f
#
_entry.id   d7433e690c57ca48e5961bbfaee8af0f
#
_cell.length_a   1.000
_cell.length_b   1.000
_cell.length_c   1.000
_cell.angle_alpha   90.00
_cell.angle_beta   90.00
_cell.angle_gamma   90.00
#
_symmetry.space_group_name_H-M   'P 1'
#
loop_
_entity.id
_entity.type
_entity.pdbx_description
1 polymer ?
#
loop_
_entity_poly.entity_id
_entity_poly.type
_entity_poly.pdbx_seq_one_letter_code
_entity_poly.pdbx_strand_id
1 'polypeptide(L)'
;KLRQAQRAAQQDPVYAVNVEALTAAQPKDLDASEIEVRLGATWIDKEYIQQFMYETFNTPFYLQRSIEVNYSSFTAEWQIKGKSSVSYNDVAAYTTYGTSRANAYKILEDSLNLRDVRIYDTIEDADGKERRVLNAKETTLAAQKQQAIREAFRDWIWRDPERRQTLVRQYNEEMNSTRPREYDGSHITFGGMNPAITLREHQKSAIAHVLYGGNTLLAHEVGAGKTFEMVAASMEAKRLGLCQKSLFVVPNHLTEQWASEFLRLYPSANILVTTKKDFETHNRKKFCARIATGDYDAIIMGHSQFERIPISRERQERLLYEQIDEITEGIAEVQASGGERFTVKQLERTRKSLEARLEKLQAEGRKDDVVTFEQLGVDRLFVDEAHNYKNLFLYTKMRNVAGLSTSDAQKSSDMFAKCRYMDEITGNRGVIFATGTPVSNSMTELYTMQRYLQYERLQELNMTHFDCWASRFGETVTALELAPEGTGYRARTRFSKFFNLPELMNLFKEVADIKTADQLNLPTPEVEYHNIVAQPTEHQQEMVKTLSERASLVHSGTVDPSQDNMLKITSDGRKLGLDQRIVNQMLPDEPGTKVNQCVDNIMQIWRDGKADKLTQLVFCDISTPQAKAPASKAAKTLDNPL
;
A
#
# COMPACT_ATOMS: atom_id res chain seq x y z
N LYS A 1 26.45 -1.22 -12.75
CA LYS A 1 27.34 -0.04 -12.65
C LYS A 1 28.80 -0.45 -12.60
N LEU A 2 29.23 -1.38 -11.70
CA LEU A 2 30.64 -1.83 -11.63
C LEU A 2 31.15 -2.39 -12.98
N ARG A 3 30.40 -3.30 -13.61
CA ARG A 3 30.75 -3.84 -14.96
C ARG A 3 30.84 -2.74 -16.03
N GLN A 4 30.00 -1.71 -15.96
CA GLN A 4 30.06 -0.56 -16.87
C GLN A 4 31.32 0.29 -16.61
N ALA A 5 31.64 0.56 -15.34
CA ALA A 5 32.85 1.28 -14.97
C ALA A 5 34.12 0.51 -15.37
N GLN A 6 34.15 -0.81 -15.20
CA GLN A 6 35.25 -1.66 -15.68
C GLN A 6 35.47 -1.58 -17.19
N ARG A 7 34.38 -1.61 -17.99
CA ARG A 7 34.46 -1.43 -19.44
C ARG A 7 34.96 -0.03 -19.83
N ALA A 8 34.46 1.01 -19.14
CA ALA A 8 34.90 2.38 -19.38
C ALA A 8 36.40 2.55 -19.02
N ALA A 9 36.85 1.98 -17.91
CA ALA A 9 38.25 2.02 -17.48
C ALA A 9 39.23 1.25 -18.44
N GLN A 10 38.72 0.25 -19.16
CA GLN A 10 39.49 -0.41 -20.25
C GLN A 10 39.67 0.50 -21.45
N GLN A 11 38.73 1.43 -21.70
CA GLN A 11 38.80 2.39 -22.79
C GLN A 11 39.59 3.64 -22.40
N ASP A 12 39.42 4.12 -21.16
CA ASP A 12 40.13 5.28 -20.65
C ASP A 12 40.48 5.08 -19.15
N PRO A 13 41.78 5.03 -18.80
CA PRO A 13 42.24 4.84 -17.43
C PRO A 13 41.72 5.88 -16.39
N VAL A 14 41.28 7.06 -16.84
CA VAL A 14 40.68 8.09 -15.98
C VAL A 14 39.48 7.54 -15.18
N TYR A 15 38.78 6.56 -15.75
CA TYR A 15 37.63 5.92 -15.08
C TYR A 15 38.01 4.83 -14.06
N ALA A 16 39.28 4.52 -13.85
CA ALA A 16 39.74 3.54 -12.87
C ALA A 16 39.32 3.90 -11.45
N VAL A 17 39.27 5.17 -11.11
CA VAL A 17 38.76 5.68 -9.83
C VAL A 17 37.31 5.24 -9.56
N ASN A 18 36.48 5.21 -10.61
CA ASN A 18 35.08 4.75 -10.47
C ASN A 18 35.00 3.23 -10.20
N VAL A 19 35.94 2.44 -10.75
CA VAL A 19 36.02 0.99 -10.50
C VAL A 19 36.40 0.74 -9.05
N GLU A 20 37.40 1.45 -8.55
CA GLU A 20 37.84 1.34 -7.15
C GLU A 20 36.71 1.71 -6.18
N ALA A 21 36.08 2.87 -6.37
CA ALA A 21 34.98 3.35 -5.54
C ALA A 21 33.77 2.41 -5.57
N LEU A 22 33.39 1.91 -6.75
CA LEU A 22 32.28 0.96 -6.89
C LEU A 22 32.60 -0.41 -6.33
N THR A 23 33.87 -0.85 -6.38
CA THR A 23 34.30 -2.10 -5.75
C THR A 23 34.22 -2.00 -4.23
N ALA A 24 34.70 -0.89 -3.66
CA ALA A 24 34.61 -0.63 -2.23
C ALA A 24 33.16 -0.50 -1.72
N ALA A 25 32.24 -0.05 -2.58
CA ALA A 25 30.83 0.12 -2.26
C ALA A 25 30.01 -1.18 -2.39
N GLN A 26 30.58 -2.29 -2.92
CA GLN A 26 29.83 -3.54 -3.04
C GLN A 26 29.38 -4.04 -1.66
N PRO A 27 28.16 -4.57 -1.50
CA PRO A 27 27.76 -5.30 -0.30
C PRO A 27 28.67 -6.50 -0.09
N LYS A 28 28.87 -6.89 1.16
CA LYS A 28 29.51 -8.16 1.48
C LYS A 28 28.59 -9.30 1.03
N ASP A 29 29.16 -10.30 0.37
CA ASP A 29 28.39 -11.49 0.02
C ASP A 29 27.90 -12.21 1.29
N LEU A 30 26.62 -12.57 1.27
CA LEU A 30 25.98 -13.36 2.30
C LEU A 30 26.29 -14.84 2.08
N ASP A 31 26.48 -15.58 3.15
CA ASP A 31 26.61 -17.03 3.09
C ASP A 31 25.23 -17.73 3.27
N ALA A 32 25.20 -19.05 3.09
CA ALA A 32 23.97 -19.83 3.17
C ALA A 32 23.25 -19.73 4.53
N SER A 33 23.96 -19.43 5.61
CA SER A 33 23.39 -19.29 6.96
C SER A 33 22.75 -17.92 7.18
N GLU A 34 23.15 -16.94 6.38
CA GLU A 34 22.65 -15.56 6.43
C GLU A 34 21.46 -15.35 5.47
N ILE A 35 21.28 -16.28 4.50
CA ILE A 35 20.21 -16.20 3.50
C ILE A 35 18.96 -16.92 4.02
N GLU A 36 17.89 -16.15 4.24
CA GLU A 36 16.61 -16.73 4.61
C GLU A 36 15.86 -17.24 3.36
N VAL A 37 15.48 -18.53 3.40
CA VAL A 37 14.80 -19.22 2.29
C VAL A 37 13.47 -19.78 2.73
N ARG A 38 12.46 -19.64 1.87
CA ARG A 38 11.15 -20.26 2.07
C ARG A 38 10.61 -20.90 0.80
N LEU A 39 9.64 -21.80 0.98
CA LEU A 39 8.85 -22.33 -0.13
C LEU A 39 8.07 -21.20 -0.83
N GLY A 40 8.11 -21.18 -2.16
CA GLY A 40 7.44 -20.19 -2.98
C GLY A 40 8.24 -18.91 -3.22
N ALA A 41 9.49 -18.84 -2.73
CA ALA A 41 10.40 -17.74 -3.08
C ALA A 41 10.67 -17.76 -4.60
N THR A 42 10.35 -16.67 -5.27
CA THR A 42 10.35 -16.58 -6.75
C THR A 42 11.73 -16.51 -7.40
N TRP A 43 12.78 -16.35 -6.59
CA TRP A 43 14.17 -16.40 -7.05
C TRP A 43 14.73 -17.82 -7.12
N ILE A 44 13.99 -18.82 -6.58
CA ILE A 44 14.37 -20.23 -6.65
C ILE A 44 13.70 -20.85 -7.84
N ASP A 45 14.49 -21.43 -8.74
CA ASP A 45 14.00 -22.08 -9.96
C ASP A 45 13.08 -23.26 -9.62
N LYS A 46 12.05 -23.44 -10.46
CA LYS A 46 11.05 -24.50 -10.28
C LYS A 46 11.66 -25.92 -10.26
N GLU A 47 12.79 -26.11 -10.91
CA GLU A 47 13.54 -27.35 -10.96
C GLU A 47 14.00 -27.79 -9.56
N TYR A 48 14.44 -26.87 -8.72
CA TYR A 48 14.80 -27.18 -7.33
C TYR A 48 13.57 -27.56 -6.48
N ILE A 49 12.43 -26.90 -6.71
CA ILE A 49 11.18 -27.26 -6.05
C ILE A 49 10.72 -28.65 -6.48
N GLN A 50 10.84 -28.96 -7.77
CA GLN A 50 10.51 -30.28 -8.31
C GLN A 50 11.42 -31.38 -7.76
N GLN A 51 12.72 -31.11 -7.69
CA GLN A 51 13.69 -32.03 -7.09
C GLN A 51 13.40 -32.26 -5.59
N PHE A 52 13.15 -31.20 -4.85
CA PHE A 52 12.73 -31.29 -3.44
C PHE A 52 11.50 -32.19 -3.27
N MET A 53 10.48 -31.96 -4.09
CA MET A 53 9.24 -32.73 -4.08
C MET A 53 9.51 -34.22 -4.33
N TYR A 54 10.31 -34.55 -5.34
CA TYR A 54 10.61 -35.96 -5.67
C TYR A 54 11.42 -36.65 -4.58
N GLU A 55 12.44 -36.01 -4.06
CA GLU A 55 13.32 -36.57 -3.04
C GLU A 55 12.63 -36.71 -1.67
N THR A 56 11.92 -35.67 -1.24
CA THR A 56 11.30 -35.63 0.10
C THR A 56 10.08 -36.53 0.21
N PHE A 57 9.26 -36.59 -0.86
CA PHE A 57 8.06 -37.42 -0.87
C PHE A 57 8.30 -38.84 -1.42
N ASN A 58 9.57 -39.16 -1.74
CA ASN A 58 9.95 -40.43 -2.36
C ASN A 58 9.07 -40.76 -3.59
N THR A 59 8.85 -39.73 -4.45
CA THR A 59 7.98 -39.87 -5.61
C THR A 59 8.47 -40.99 -6.54
N PRO A 60 7.67 -42.05 -6.78
CA PRO A 60 8.07 -43.17 -7.64
C PRO A 60 8.47 -42.69 -9.03
N PHE A 61 9.53 -43.27 -9.60
CA PHE A 61 10.09 -42.82 -10.88
C PHE A 61 9.07 -42.81 -12.02
N TYR A 62 8.14 -43.77 -12.03
CA TYR A 62 7.07 -43.85 -13.05
C TYR A 62 6.05 -42.70 -12.92
N LEU A 63 5.90 -42.09 -11.73
CA LEU A 63 5.03 -40.92 -11.49
C LEU A 63 5.74 -39.60 -11.76
N GLN A 64 7.07 -39.55 -11.72
CA GLN A 64 7.82 -38.31 -11.96
C GLN A 64 7.58 -37.69 -13.35
N ARG A 65 7.16 -38.51 -14.33
CA ARG A 65 6.77 -38.02 -15.67
C ARG A 65 5.37 -37.38 -15.71
N SER A 66 4.53 -37.65 -14.71
CA SER A 66 3.16 -37.16 -14.66
C SER A 66 2.92 -36.11 -13.57
N ILE A 67 3.83 -36.03 -12.57
CA ILE A 67 3.75 -35.08 -11.47
C ILE A 67 4.84 -34.03 -11.69
N GLU A 68 4.45 -32.85 -12.13
CA GLU A 68 5.38 -31.77 -12.51
C GLU A 68 5.03 -30.46 -11.80
N VAL A 69 6.05 -29.69 -11.47
CA VAL A 69 5.92 -28.34 -10.91
C VAL A 69 5.93 -27.31 -12.04
N ASN A 70 4.87 -26.53 -12.13
CA ASN A 70 4.77 -25.38 -13.03
C ASN A 70 4.71 -24.08 -12.24
N TYR A 71 5.23 -23.03 -12.84
CA TYR A 71 5.23 -21.69 -12.26
C TYR A 71 4.84 -20.67 -13.34
N SER A 72 3.93 -19.75 -13.00
CA SER A 72 3.59 -18.60 -13.83
C SER A 72 4.28 -17.36 -13.28
N SER A 73 5.10 -16.73 -14.10
CA SER A 73 5.82 -15.50 -13.73
C SER A 73 4.87 -14.31 -13.61
N PHE A 74 3.75 -14.33 -14.32
CA PHE A 74 2.75 -13.26 -14.32
C PHE A 74 1.95 -13.19 -13.01
N THR A 75 1.47 -14.34 -12.51
CA THR A 75 0.64 -14.40 -11.30
C THR A 75 1.39 -14.87 -10.07
N ALA A 76 2.68 -15.22 -10.20
CA ALA A 76 3.46 -15.94 -9.19
C ALA A 76 2.74 -17.21 -8.69
N GLU A 77 1.97 -17.87 -9.57
CA GLU A 77 1.21 -19.06 -9.20
C GLU A 77 2.03 -20.32 -9.46
N TRP A 78 2.15 -21.13 -8.42
CA TRP A 78 2.73 -22.45 -8.47
C TRP A 78 1.64 -23.50 -8.63
N GLN A 79 1.86 -24.45 -9.51
CA GLN A 79 0.95 -25.55 -9.74
C GLN A 79 1.69 -26.88 -9.80
N ILE A 80 1.13 -27.89 -9.13
CA ILE A 80 1.62 -29.25 -9.22
C ILE A 80 0.62 -30.07 -10.04
N LYS A 81 0.99 -30.36 -11.30
CA LYS A 81 0.22 -31.25 -12.16
C LYS A 81 0.27 -32.67 -11.59
N GLY A 82 -0.74 -33.47 -11.86
CA GLY A 82 -0.77 -34.89 -11.47
C GLY A 82 -0.80 -35.17 -9.95
N LYS A 83 -1.00 -34.17 -9.10
CA LYS A 83 -1.01 -34.29 -7.62
C LYS A 83 -2.01 -35.33 -7.08
N SER A 84 -3.04 -35.68 -7.85
CA SER A 84 -4.05 -36.70 -7.48
C SER A 84 -3.74 -38.10 -8.04
N SER A 85 -2.64 -38.28 -8.76
CA SER A 85 -2.27 -39.58 -9.37
C SER A 85 -1.58 -40.52 -8.39
N VAL A 86 -1.32 -40.06 -7.16
CA VAL A 86 -0.63 -40.84 -6.13
C VAL A 86 -1.59 -41.77 -5.43
N SER A 87 -1.16 -43.01 -5.19
CA SER A 87 -1.95 -44.03 -4.48
C SER A 87 -2.22 -43.59 -3.03
N TYR A 88 -3.43 -43.83 -2.54
CA TYR A 88 -3.79 -43.59 -1.12
C TYR A 88 -2.96 -44.39 -0.12
N ASN A 89 -2.28 -45.47 -0.56
CA ASN A 89 -1.38 -46.27 0.26
C ASN A 89 0.03 -45.69 0.37
N ASP A 90 0.32 -44.56 -0.29
CA ASP A 90 1.61 -43.90 -0.20
C ASP A 90 1.76 -43.20 1.16
N VAL A 91 2.66 -43.75 1.98
CA VAL A 91 2.89 -43.29 3.36
C VAL A 91 3.47 -41.86 3.39
N ALA A 92 4.37 -41.56 2.46
CA ALA A 92 4.97 -40.21 2.40
C ALA A 92 3.90 -39.17 2.04
N ALA A 93 3.04 -39.50 1.05
CA ALA A 93 2.04 -38.58 0.53
C ALA A 93 0.83 -38.36 1.45
N TYR A 94 0.39 -39.39 2.20
CA TYR A 94 -0.86 -39.35 2.98
C TYR A 94 -0.68 -39.45 4.50
N THR A 95 0.52 -39.78 4.98
CA THR A 95 0.77 -39.96 6.42
C THR A 95 1.89 -39.07 6.93
N THR A 96 3.09 -39.09 6.29
CA THR A 96 4.25 -38.34 6.77
C THR A 96 4.08 -36.83 6.49
N TYR A 97 3.83 -36.46 5.23
CA TYR A 97 3.72 -35.08 4.78
C TYR A 97 2.31 -34.66 4.35
N GLY A 98 1.35 -35.55 4.43
CA GLY A 98 -0.05 -35.32 4.09
C GLY A 98 -1.03 -35.91 5.09
N THR A 99 -2.32 -35.75 4.78
CA THR A 99 -3.45 -36.32 5.50
C THR A 99 -4.35 -37.08 4.52
N SER A 100 -5.31 -37.86 5.04
CA SER A 100 -6.31 -38.54 4.20
C SER A 100 -7.16 -37.59 3.33
N ARG A 101 -7.26 -36.31 3.75
CA ARG A 101 -8.08 -35.27 3.09
C ARG A 101 -7.25 -34.32 2.20
N ALA A 102 -5.94 -34.21 2.44
CA ALA A 102 -5.01 -33.38 1.66
C ALA A 102 -3.66 -34.10 1.61
N ASN A 103 -3.27 -34.60 0.43
CA ASN A 103 -1.98 -35.25 0.26
C ASN A 103 -0.82 -34.23 0.26
N ALA A 104 0.43 -34.69 0.41
CA ALA A 104 1.63 -33.88 0.48
C ALA A 104 1.80 -32.94 -0.72
N TYR A 105 1.46 -33.36 -1.93
CA TYR A 105 1.57 -32.55 -3.15
C TYR A 105 0.60 -31.35 -3.12
N LYS A 106 -0.62 -31.56 -2.63
CA LYS A 106 -1.59 -30.49 -2.46
C LYS A 106 -1.15 -29.50 -1.38
N ILE A 107 -0.64 -29.99 -0.26
CA ILE A 107 -0.13 -29.16 0.83
C ILE A 107 1.10 -28.38 0.38
N LEU A 108 2.00 -28.98 -0.41
CA LEU A 108 3.14 -28.31 -1.01
C LEU A 108 2.69 -27.17 -1.94
N GLU A 109 1.74 -27.45 -2.84
CA GLU A 109 1.18 -26.43 -3.75
C GLU A 109 0.57 -25.25 -2.99
N ASP A 110 -0.19 -25.52 -1.93
CA ASP A 110 -0.76 -24.46 -1.10
C ASP A 110 0.35 -23.65 -0.39
N SER A 111 1.41 -24.33 0.07
CA SER A 111 2.56 -23.69 0.71
C SER A 111 3.33 -22.77 -0.25
N LEU A 112 3.57 -23.23 -1.47
CA LEU A 112 4.22 -22.46 -2.54
C LEU A 112 3.42 -21.20 -2.90
N ASN A 113 2.10 -21.26 -2.81
CA ASN A 113 1.19 -20.15 -3.11
C ASN A 113 0.85 -19.28 -1.90
N LEU A 114 1.56 -19.40 -0.77
CA LEU A 114 1.31 -18.66 0.47
C LEU A 114 -0.14 -18.87 1.01
N ARG A 115 -0.71 -20.04 0.76
CA ARG A 115 -2.05 -20.40 1.24
C ARG A 115 -1.93 -21.34 2.44
N ASP A 116 -2.71 -21.09 3.47
CA ASP A 116 -2.90 -22.06 4.55
C ASP A 116 -3.90 -23.12 4.13
N VAL A 117 -3.57 -24.37 4.42
CA VAL A 117 -4.46 -25.50 4.10
C VAL A 117 -5.70 -25.44 4.98
N ARG A 118 -6.88 -25.48 4.37
CA ARG A 118 -8.17 -25.49 5.05
C ARG A 118 -9.01 -26.65 4.56
N ILE A 119 -9.48 -27.47 5.49
CA ILE A 119 -10.33 -28.63 5.20
C ILE A 119 -11.77 -28.30 5.58
N TYR A 120 -12.68 -28.55 4.65
CA TYR A 120 -14.10 -28.27 4.83
C TYR A 120 -14.91 -29.54 4.73
N ASP A 121 -15.91 -29.66 5.61
CA ASP A 121 -16.97 -30.68 5.49
C ASP A 121 -18.18 -30.06 4.80
N THR A 122 -18.87 -30.83 4.00
CA THR A 122 -20.15 -30.42 3.42
C THR A 122 -21.25 -30.96 4.32
N ILE A 123 -22.06 -30.07 4.88
CA ILE A 123 -23.20 -30.42 5.76
C ILE A 123 -24.46 -29.92 5.06
N GLU A 124 -25.50 -30.74 5.02
CA GLU A 124 -26.83 -30.30 4.59
C GLU A 124 -27.51 -29.53 5.72
N ASP A 125 -28.00 -28.34 5.41
CA ASP A 125 -28.79 -27.51 6.33
C ASP A 125 -30.23 -28.06 6.39
N ALA A 126 -31.00 -27.62 7.40
CA ALA A 126 -32.39 -28.03 7.58
C ALA A 126 -33.29 -27.79 6.33
N ASP A 127 -32.90 -26.92 5.45
CA ASP A 127 -33.55 -26.57 4.17
C ASP A 127 -33.03 -27.41 2.97
N GLY A 128 -32.19 -28.42 3.18
CA GLY A 128 -31.61 -29.26 2.11
C GLY A 128 -30.54 -28.56 1.28
N LYS A 129 -29.99 -27.42 1.76
CA LYS A 129 -28.89 -26.71 1.09
C LYS A 129 -27.54 -27.20 1.63
N GLU A 130 -26.64 -27.55 0.72
CA GLU A 130 -25.26 -27.87 1.07
C GLU A 130 -24.52 -26.65 1.57
N ARG A 131 -23.97 -26.72 2.79
CA ARG A 131 -23.12 -25.70 3.39
C ARG A 131 -21.74 -26.28 3.70
N ARG A 132 -20.69 -25.54 3.32
CA ARG A 132 -19.31 -25.89 3.65
C ARG A 132 -18.94 -25.34 5.02
N VAL A 133 -18.58 -26.23 5.95
CA VAL A 133 -18.17 -25.88 7.32
C VAL A 133 -16.71 -26.27 7.52
N LEU A 134 -15.91 -25.39 8.12
CA LEU A 134 -14.50 -25.65 8.39
C LEU A 134 -14.35 -26.78 9.42
N ASN A 135 -13.63 -27.85 9.04
CA ASN A 135 -13.23 -28.88 9.97
C ASN A 135 -11.94 -28.46 10.69
N ALA A 136 -12.07 -27.98 11.92
CA ALA A 136 -10.96 -27.46 12.70
C ALA A 136 -9.88 -28.52 12.98
N LYS A 137 -10.27 -29.76 13.29
CA LYS A 137 -9.36 -30.88 13.60
C LYS A 137 -8.49 -31.26 12.39
N GLU A 138 -9.15 -31.50 11.25
CA GLU A 138 -8.45 -31.85 10.00
C GLU A 138 -7.60 -30.69 9.48
N THR A 139 -8.07 -29.45 9.64
CA THR A 139 -7.30 -28.26 9.27
C THR A 139 -6.04 -28.11 10.13
N THR A 140 -6.13 -28.34 11.44
CA THR A 140 -4.96 -28.30 12.34
C THR A 140 -3.94 -29.37 11.98
N LEU A 141 -4.39 -30.59 11.69
CA LEU A 141 -3.51 -31.67 11.26
C LEU A 141 -2.81 -31.34 9.93
N ALA A 142 -3.55 -30.82 8.96
CA ALA A 142 -2.97 -30.41 7.69
C ALA A 142 -1.98 -29.24 7.85
N ALA A 143 -2.24 -28.29 8.74
CA ALA A 143 -1.32 -27.20 9.06
C ALA A 143 0.01 -27.69 9.69
N GLN A 144 -0.05 -28.73 10.54
CA GLN A 144 1.16 -29.38 11.08
C GLN A 144 1.98 -30.03 9.95
N LYS A 145 1.32 -30.70 8.99
CA LYS A 145 1.99 -31.29 7.82
C LYS A 145 2.60 -30.21 6.92
N GLN A 146 1.90 -29.10 6.75
CA GLN A 146 2.41 -27.93 6.02
C GLN A 146 3.67 -27.36 6.66
N GLN A 147 3.69 -27.26 7.98
CA GLN A 147 4.87 -26.82 8.71
C GLN A 147 6.04 -27.81 8.57
N ALA A 148 5.77 -29.10 8.66
CA ALA A 148 6.79 -30.15 8.45
C ALA A 148 7.43 -30.09 7.04
N ILE A 149 6.64 -29.80 6.01
CA ILE A 149 7.15 -29.62 4.63
C ILE A 149 8.04 -28.37 4.56
N ARG A 150 7.65 -27.26 5.20
CA ARG A 150 8.44 -26.01 5.24
C ARG A 150 9.81 -26.23 5.92
N GLU A 151 9.83 -26.96 7.02
CA GLU A 151 11.06 -27.31 7.76
C GLU A 151 11.94 -28.24 6.92
N ALA A 152 11.36 -29.30 6.35
CA ALA A 152 12.08 -30.21 5.46
C ALA A 152 12.72 -29.47 4.27
N PHE A 153 12.06 -28.46 3.70
CA PHE A 153 12.62 -27.65 2.63
C PHE A 153 13.81 -26.80 3.06
N ARG A 154 13.73 -26.16 4.24
CA ARG A 154 14.84 -25.36 4.78
C ARG A 154 16.09 -26.21 5.00
N ASP A 155 15.92 -27.45 5.48
CA ASP A 155 17.04 -28.37 5.69
C ASP A 155 17.58 -28.90 4.37
N TRP A 156 16.68 -29.22 3.42
CA TRP A 156 17.04 -29.81 2.15
C TRP A 156 17.78 -28.85 1.23
N ILE A 157 17.35 -27.59 1.14
CA ILE A 157 17.85 -26.64 0.13
C ILE A 157 19.36 -26.39 0.23
N TRP A 158 19.89 -26.39 1.45
CA TRP A 158 21.30 -26.12 1.74
C TRP A 158 22.17 -27.38 1.94
N ARG A 159 21.59 -28.57 1.91
CA ARG A 159 22.28 -29.82 2.20
C ARG A 159 23.32 -30.17 1.13
N ASP A 160 22.96 -30.05 -0.13
CA ASP A 160 23.83 -30.32 -1.25
C ASP A 160 24.82 -29.18 -1.50
N PRO A 161 26.14 -29.45 -1.57
CA PRO A 161 27.16 -28.39 -1.70
C PRO A 161 27.10 -27.62 -3.02
N GLU A 162 26.81 -28.28 -4.13
CA GLU A 162 26.76 -27.67 -5.46
C GLU A 162 25.54 -26.75 -5.58
N ARG A 163 24.37 -27.27 -5.16
CA ARG A 163 23.14 -26.48 -5.08
C ARG A 163 23.31 -25.27 -4.17
N ARG A 164 23.92 -25.46 -2.99
CA ARG A 164 24.21 -24.38 -2.03
C ARG A 164 25.08 -23.29 -2.64
N GLN A 165 26.17 -23.63 -3.30
CA GLN A 165 27.07 -22.65 -3.94
C GLN A 165 26.35 -21.89 -5.08
N THR A 166 25.56 -22.59 -5.86
CA THR A 166 24.80 -21.99 -6.98
C THR A 166 23.76 -21.00 -6.47
N LEU A 167 22.97 -21.39 -5.45
CA LEU A 167 21.92 -20.55 -4.90
C LEU A 167 22.47 -19.35 -4.10
N VAL A 168 23.59 -19.53 -3.36
CA VAL A 168 24.26 -18.42 -2.67
C VAL A 168 24.76 -17.39 -3.67
N ARG A 169 25.39 -17.82 -4.77
CA ARG A 169 25.85 -16.92 -5.82
C ARG A 169 24.68 -16.20 -6.48
N GLN A 170 23.64 -16.93 -6.86
CA GLN A 170 22.43 -16.35 -7.46
C GLN A 170 21.79 -15.29 -6.55
N TYR A 171 21.63 -15.62 -5.27
CA TYR A 171 21.05 -14.68 -4.29
C TYR A 171 21.88 -13.40 -4.17
N ASN A 172 23.19 -13.51 -4.04
CA ASN A 172 24.07 -12.34 -3.94
C ASN A 172 24.05 -11.50 -5.22
N GLU A 173 24.01 -12.13 -6.41
CA GLU A 173 23.92 -11.41 -7.68
C GLU A 173 22.58 -10.71 -7.89
N GLU A 174 21.46 -11.33 -7.52
CA GLU A 174 20.11 -10.81 -7.77
C GLU A 174 19.58 -9.93 -6.64
N MET A 175 19.80 -10.32 -5.38
CA MET A 175 19.15 -9.72 -4.22
C MET A 175 20.08 -8.85 -3.36
N ASN A 176 21.39 -9.19 -3.31
CA ASN A 176 22.37 -8.50 -2.47
C ASN A 176 23.37 -7.65 -3.29
N SER A 177 23.08 -7.36 -4.54
CA SER A 177 23.96 -6.60 -5.43
C SER A 177 23.75 -5.09 -5.40
N THR A 178 22.79 -4.60 -4.64
CA THR A 178 22.41 -3.19 -4.57
C THR A 178 22.68 -2.61 -3.19
N ARG A 179 23.37 -1.47 -3.15
CA ARG A 179 23.49 -0.64 -1.94
C ARG A 179 22.75 0.67 -2.16
N PRO A 180 21.83 1.06 -1.28
CA PRO A 180 21.17 2.37 -1.34
C PRO A 180 22.22 3.48 -1.30
N ARG A 181 22.03 4.50 -2.12
CA ARG A 181 22.88 5.69 -2.09
C ARG A 181 22.57 6.52 -0.86
N GLU A 182 23.59 6.92 -0.15
CA GLU A 182 23.49 7.93 0.89
C GLU A 182 23.66 9.32 0.27
N TYR A 183 22.83 10.25 0.70
CA TYR A 183 22.85 11.63 0.18
C TYR A 183 23.31 12.57 1.29
N ASP A 184 24.35 13.32 0.99
CA ASP A 184 24.84 14.41 1.85
C ASP A 184 24.55 15.75 1.18
N GLY A 185 23.77 16.58 1.86
CA GLY A 185 23.39 17.92 1.41
C GLY A 185 24.18 19.04 2.08
N SER A 186 25.23 18.73 2.84
CA SER A 186 26.02 19.73 3.59
C SER A 186 26.62 20.82 2.71
N HIS A 187 26.98 20.47 1.48
CA HIS A 187 27.58 21.36 0.49
C HIS A 187 26.57 22.26 -0.26
N ILE A 188 25.27 22.04 -0.09
CA ILE A 188 24.24 22.77 -0.85
C ILE A 188 24.08 24.17 -0.24
N THR A 189 24.11 25.16 -1.10
CA THR A 189 23.81 26.55 -0.76
C THR A 189 22.48 26.97 -1.36
N PHE A 190 21.63 27.61 -0.59
CA PHE A 190 20.26 27.93 -0.97
C PHE A 190 20.16 29.43 -1.38
N GLY A 191 20.31 29.69 -2.68
CA GLY A 191 20.20 31.03 -3.22
C GLY A 191 18.80 31.63 -3.08
N GLY A 192 18.68 32.86 -2.56
CA GLY A 192 17.38 33.55 -2.38
C GLY A 192 16.56 33.10 -1.18
N MET A 193 17.03 32.12 -0.40
CA MET A 193 16.39 31.70 0.84
C MET A 193 16.55 32.80 1.91
N ASN A 194 15.56 32.91 2.79
CA ASN A 194 15.57 33.82 3.94
C ASN A 194 16.79 33.52 4.85
N PRO A 195 17.72 34.47 5.04
CA PRO A 195 18.94 34.25 5.82
C PRO A 195 18.69 34.04 7.32
N ALA A 196 17.51 34.40 7.82
CA ALA A 196 17.12 34.15 9.21
C ALA A 196 16.72 32.71 9.49
N ILE A 197 16.59 31.87 8.44
CA ILE A 197 16.19 30.47 8.56
C ILE A 197 17.36 29.58 8.19
N THR A 198 17.68 28.64 9.08
CA THR A 198 18.71 27.61 8.83
C THR A 198 18.06 26.25 8.72
N LEU A 199 18.31 25.55 7.60
CA LEU A 199 17.87 24.17 7.42
C LEU A 199 18.73 23.20 8.24
N ARG A 200 18.10 22.21 8.83
CA ARG A 200 18.76 21.15 9.59
C ARG A 200 19.51 20.19 8.65
N GLU A 201 20.47 19.44 9.15
CA GLU A 201 21.28 18.51 8.35
C GLU A 201 20.42 17.46 7.62
N HIS A 202 19.44 16.85 8.29
CA HIS A 202 18.55 15.89 7.66
C HIS A 202 17.72 16.53 6.52
N GLN A 203 17.32 17.81 6.65
CA GLN A 203 16.60 18.52 5.61
C GLN A 203 17.49 18.76 4.39
N LYS A 204 18.75 19.17 4.60
CA LYS A 204 19.72 19.32 3.49
C LYS A 204 19.98 17.99 2.79
N SER A 205 20.11 16.90 3.53
CA SER A 205 20.31 15.55 2.95
C SER A 205 19.08 15.06 2.19
N ALA A 206 17.87 15.35 2.69
CA ALA A 206 16.62 15.08 1.97
C ALA A 206 16.52 15.88 0.66
N ILE A 207 16.91 17.16 0.69
CA ILE A 207 16.98 18.01 -0.51
C ILE A 207 18.00 17.44 -1.50
N ALA A 208 19.17 16.99 -1.04
CA ALA A 208 20.15 16.32 -1.89
C ALA A 208 19.58 15.06 -2.54
N HIS A 209 18.78 14.26 -1.80
CA HIS A 209 18.09 13.10 -2.35
C HIS A 209 17.14 13.51 -3.49
N VAL A 210 16.34 14.55 -3.31
CA VAL A 210 15.42 15.06 -4.35
C VAL A 210 16.18 15.58 -5.59
N LEU A 211 17.32 16.25 -5.40
CA LEU A 211 18.09 16.85 -6.50
C LEU A 211 18.91 15.82 -7.28
N TYR A 212 19.55 14.88 -6.61
CA TYR A 212 20.52 13.96 -7.20
C TYR A 212 19.99 12.53 -7.40
N GLY A 213 18.87 12.21 -6.74
CA GLY A 213 18.16 10.93 -6.88
C GLY A 213 17.18 10.91 -8.04
N GLY A 214 16.25 9.98 -7.93
CA GLY A 214 15.07 9.86 -8.80
C GLY A 214 13.82 10.44 -8.13
N ASN A 215 12.66 9.85 -8.44
CA ASN A 215 11.45 10.08 -7.65
C ASN A 215 11.75 9.80 -6.18
N THR A 216 11.17 10.61 -5.30
CA THR A 216 11.55 10.59 -3.88
C THR A 216 10.32 10.56 -2.97
N LEU A 217 10.36 9.73 -1.94
CA LEU A 217 9.44 9.75 -0.81
C LEU A 217 10.16 10.30 0.42
N LEU A 218 9.71 11.44 0.91
CA LEU A 218 10.12 12.01 2.20
C LEU A 218 9.27 11.37 3.31
N ALA A 219 9.72 10.22 3.80
CA ALA A 219 9.06 9.45 4.85
C ALA A 219 9.58 9.89 6.23
N HIS A 220 9.42 11.18 6.51
CA HIS A 220 9.91 11.80 7.73
C HIS A 220 8.80 11.94 8.78
N GLU A 221 9.14 11.75 10.04
CA GLU A 221 8.24 11.93 11.17
C GLU A 221 7.54 13.28 11.13
N VAL A 222 6.37 13.38 11.76
CA VAL A 222 5.62 14.63 11.90
C VAL A 222 6.49 15.63 12.68
N GLY A 223 6.58 16.89 12.19
CA GLY A 223 7.44 17.92 12.79
C GLY A 223 8.87 17.96 12.27
N ALA A 224 9.30 17.06 11.38
CA ALA A 224 10.62 17.08 10.75
C ALA A 224 10.87 18.31 9.87
N GLY A 225 9.82 18.99 9.40
CA GLY A 225 9.90 20.15 8.52
C GLY A 225 9.85 19.82 7.03
N LYS A 226 9.11 18.78 6.64
CA LYS A 226 8.92 18.34 5.24
C LYS A 226 8.52 19.46 4.29
N THR A 227 7.72 20.42 4.75
CA THR A 227 7.34 21.60 3.96
C THR A 227 8.57 22.38 3.48
N PHE A 228 9.53 22.64 4.37
CA PHE A 228 10.76 23.35 4.00
C PHE A 228 11.67 22.52 3.09
N GLU A 229 11.70 21.20 3.29
CA GLU A 229 12.44 20.29 2.41
C GLU A 229 11.91 20.36 0.97
N MET A 230 10.59 20.26 0.80
CA MET A 230 9.94 20.30 -0.51
C MET A 230 10.10 21.67 -1.18
N VAL A 231 9.91 22.76 -0.43
CA VAL A 231 10.05 24.13 -0.95
C VAL A 231 11.49 24.41 -1.36
N ALA A 232 12.47 24.12 -0.50
CA ALA A 232 13.88 24.35 -0.81
C ALA A 232 14.36 23.46 -1.97
N ALA A 233 13.93 22.19 -2.02
CA ALA A 233 14.24 21.30 -3.14
C ALA A 233 13.69 21.81 -4.47
N SER A 234 12.46 22.35 -4.47
CA SER A 234 11.83 22.95 -5.67
C SER A 234 12.61 24.17 -6.17
N MET A 235 12.91 25.10 -5.28
CA MET A 235 13.60 26.33 -5.63
C MET A 235 15.04 26.07 -6.10
N GLU A 236 15.73 25.14 -5.45
CA GLU A 236 17.09 24.76 -5.83
C GLU A 236 17.11 23.98 -7.15
N ALA A 237 16.12 23.11 -7.38
CA ALA A 237 15.96 22.41 -8.66
C ALA A 237 15.72 23.41 -9.81
N LYS A 238 14.90 24.44 -9.60
CA LYS A 238 14.68 25.50 -10.58
C LYS A 238 15.97 26.31 -10.81
N ARG A 239 16.68 26.70 -9.76
CA ARG A 239 17.95 27.43 -9.85
C ARG A 239 19.01 26.65 -10.64
N LEU A 240 19.06 25.34 -10.47
CA LEU A 240 19.99 24.43 -11.17
C LEU A 240 19.53 24.09 -12.60
N GLY A 241 18.36 24.53 -13.03
CA GLY A 241 17.78 24.19 -14.33
C GLY A 241 17.29 22.74 -14.45
N LEU A 242 17.08 22.06 -13.32
CA LEU A 242 16.56 20.68 -13.27
C LEU A 242 15.03 20.61 -13.39
N CYS A 243 14.35 21.70 -13.19
CA CYS A 243 12.92 21.87 -13.45
C CYS A 243 12.59 23.30 -13.80
N GLN A 244 11.44 23.51 -14.45
CA GLN A 244 10.97 24.85 -14.78
C GLN A 244 9.71 25.22 -14.01
N LYS A 245 8.80 24.25 -13.80
CA LYS A 245 7.50 24.53 -13.22
C LYS A 245 7.12 23.46 -12.19
N SER A 246 7.15 23.81 -10.92
CA SER A 246 6.79 22.93 -9.81
C SER A 246 5.33 23.08 -9.42
N LEU A 247 4.65 21.95 -9.21
CA LEU A 247 3.28 21.87 -8.70
C LEU A 247 3.28 21.21 -7.33
N PHE A 248 2.70 21.89 -6.34
CA PHE A 248 2.49 21.37 -4.99
C PHE A 248 1.04 21.00 -4.78
N VAL A 249 0.79 19.73 -4.46
CA VAL A 249 -0.52 19.18 -4.13
C VAL A 249 -0.56 18.94 -2.63
N VAL A 250 -1.41 19.68 -1.93
CA VAL A 250 -1.43 19.74 -0.47
C VAL A 250 -2.84 19.53 0.08
N PRO A 251 -3.03 19.21 1.37
CA PRO A 251 -4.37 19.16 1.96
C PRO A 251 -5.14 20.46 1.76
N ASN A 252 -6.42 20.35 1.40
CA ASN A 252 -7.24 21.50 0.97
C ASN A 252 -7.30 22.67 1.98
N HIS A 253 -7.20 22.35 3.26
CA HIS A 253 -7.26 23.35 4.34
C HIS A 253 -5.89 23.99 4.64
N LEU A 254 -4.82 23.47 4.06
CA LEU A 254 -3.45 23.93 4.29
C LEU A 254 -2.89 24.79 3.15
N THR A 255 -3.64 25.02 2.07
CA THR A 255 -3.14 25.77 0.90
C THR A 255 -2.61 27.17 1.24
N GLU A 256 -3.31 27.91 2.10
CA GLU A 256 -2.88 29.26 2.53
C GLU A 256 -1.66 29.20 3.48
N GLN A 257 -1.63 28.21 4.37
CA GLN A 257 -0.48 27.98 5.24
C GLN A 257 0.76 27.62 4.44
N TRP A 258 0.64 26.73 3.44
CA TRP A 258 1.72 26.37 2.52
C TRP A 258 2.27 27.58 1.77
N ALA A 259 1.38 28.46 1.30
CA ALA A 259 1.79 29.71 0.65
C ALA A 259 2.56 30.63 1.60
N SER A 260 2.09 30.75 2.84
CA SER A 260 2.76 31.54 3.88
C SER A 260 4.14 31.00 4.23
N GLU A 261 4.27 29.68 4.42
CA GLU A 261 5.56 29.04 4.71
C GLU A 261 6.50 29.09 3.51
N PHE A 262 5.98 28.99 2.28
CA PHE A 262 6.77 29.15 1.07
C PHE A 262 7.40 30.55 0.99
N LEU A 263 6.59 31.60 1.15
CA LEU A 263 7.07 33.00 1.13
C LEU A 263 7.91 33.35 2.36
N ARG A 264 7.69 32.69 3.48
CA ARG A 264 8.56 32.83 4.65
C ARG A 264 9.98 32.34 4.36
N LEU A 265 10.08 31.19 3.65
CA LEU A 265 11.37 30.61 3.30
C LEU A 265 12.01 31.30 2.09
N TYR A 266 11.23 31.68 1.07
CA TYR A 266 11.66 32.40 -0.14
C TYR A 266 10.79 33.62 -0.37
N PRO A 267 11.11 34.76 0.26
CA PRO A 267 10.27 35.96 0.22
C PRO A 267 10.06 36.57 -1.18
N SER A 268 10.99 36.33 -2.11
CA SER A 268 10.93 36.84 -3.49
C SER A 268 10.28 35.87 -4.48
N ALA A 269 9.78 34.72 -4.04
CA ALA A 269 9.23 33.71 -4.93
C ALA A 269 7.90 34.17 -5.54
N ASN A 270 7.75 33.95 -6.85
CA ASN A 270 6.48 34.14 -7.57
C ASN A 270 5.63 32.89 -7.53
N ILE A 271 4.68 32.83 -6.61
CA ILE A 271 3.82 31.64 -6.42
C ILE A 271 2.38 31.89 -6.86
N LEU A 272 1.73 30.85 -7.38
CA LEU A 272 0.31 30.85 -7.70
C LEU A 272 -0.42 29.90 -6.73
N VAL A 273 -1.35 30.45 -5.95
CA VAL A 273 -2.12 29.68 -4.96
C VAL A 273 -3.56 29.52 -5.44
N THR A 274 -4.09 28.30 -5.41
CA THR A 274 -5.48 28.05 -5.82
C THR A 274 -6.45 28.38 -4.72
N THR A 275 -7.59 28.94 -5.11
CA THR A 275 -8.74 29.17 -4.24
C THR A 275 -9.91 28.26 -4.65
N LYS A 276 -10.93 28.12 -3.79
CA LYS A 276 -12.14 27.35 -4.12
C LYS A 276 -12.85 27.91 -5.36
N LYS A 277 -12.81 29.25 -5.56
CA LYS A 277 -13.44 29.95 -6.67
C LYS A 277 -12.77 29.65 -8.02
N ASP A 278 -11.47 29.42 -8.04
CA ASP A 278 -10.70 29.13 -9.25
C ASP A 278 -11.12 27.79 -9.88
N PHE A 279 -11.62 26.85 -9.06
CA PHE A 279 -12.06 25.51 -9.51
C PHE A 279 -13.58 25.36 -9.65
N GLU A 280 -14.33 26.45 -9.60
CA GLU A 280 -15.72 26.48 -10.10
C GLU A 280 -15.72 26.21 -11.61
N THR A 281 -16.77 25.59 -12.12
CA THR A 281 -16.82 25.05 -13.49
C THR A 281 -16.44 26.10 -14.55
N HIS A 282 -16.89 27.36 -14.38
CA HIS A 282 -16.63 28.44 -15.34
C HIS A 282 -15.22 29.08 -15.21
N ASN A 283 -14.57 28.98 -14.06
CA ASN A 283 -13.25 29.58 -13.80
C ASN A 283 -12.10 28.62 -14.08
N ARG A 284 -12.32 27.32 -13.92
CA ARG A 284 -11.28 26.28 -13.97
C ARG A 284 -10.44 26.34 -15.26
N LYS A 285 -11.07 26.47 -16.42
CA LYS A 285 -10.36 26.58 -17.70
C LYS A 285 -9.41 27.77 -17.73
N LYS A 286 -9.90 28.94 -17.29
CA LYS A 286 -9.08 30.17 -17.20
C LYS A 286 -7.92 30.00 -16.23
N PHE A 287 -8.16 29.36 -15.10
CA PHE A 287 -7.12 29.12 -14.10
C PHE A 287 -6.05 28.14 -14.61
N CYS A 288 -6.45 27.03 -15.23
CA CYS A 288 -5.50 26.08 -15.85
C CYS A 288 -4.71 26.73 -17.00
N ALA A 289 -5.34 27.57 -17.82
CA ALA A 289 -4.63 28.34 -18.84
C ALA A 289 -3.60 29.31 -18.23
N ARG A 290 -3.92 29.93 -17.09
CA ARG A 290 -2.99 30.78 -16.35
C ARG A 290 -1.79 29.98 -15.84
N ILE A 291 -1.99 28.73 -15.36
CA ILE A 291 -0.88 27.85 -14.98
C ILE A 291 -0.02 27.54 -16.21
N ALA A 292 -0.64 27.18 -17.33
CA ALA A 292 0.05 26.77 -18.55
C ALA A 292 0.95 27.88 -19.12
N THR A 293 0.45 29.15 -19.12
CA THR A 293 1.12 30.29 -19.75
C THR A 293 1.95 31.14 -18.80
N GLY A 294 1.72 31.02 -17.49
CA GLY A 294 2.43 31.84 -16.50
C GLY A 294 3.80 31.27 -16.13
N ASP A 295 4.72 32.17 -15.82
CA ASP A 295 6.04 31.84 -15.24
C ASP A 295 5.97 31.99 -13.72
N TYR A 296 5.74 30.85 -13.06
CA TYR A 296 5.67 30.76 -11.61
C TYR A 296 6.82 29.89 -11.08
N ASP A 297 7.33 30.23 -9.90
CA ASP A 297 8.28 29.38 -9.19
C ASP A 297 7.59 28.15 -8.65
N ALA A 298 6.34 28.31 -8.19
CA ALA A 298 5.52 27.21 -7.71
C ALA A 298 4.02 27.48 -7.90
N ILE A 299 3.28 26.41 -8.13
CA ILE A 299 1.82 26.38 -8.09
C ILE A 299 1.40 25.55 -6.88
N ILE A 300 0.56 26.09 -6.00
CA ILE A 300 0.05 25.40 -4.81
C ILE A 300 -1.44 25.15 -4.97
N MET A 301 -1.86 23.88 -4.90
CA MET A 301 -3.28 23.51 -5.01
C MET A 301 -3.67 22.40 -4.04
N GLY A 302 -4.96 22.36 -3.69
CA GLY A 302 -5.49 21.32 -2.83
C GLY A 302 -5.71 20.00 -3.57
N HIS A 303 -5.67 18.87 -2.85
CA HIS A 303 -5.92 17.53 -3.40
C HIS A 303 -7.19 17.47 -4.26
N SER A 304 -8.33 17.97 -3.73
CA SER A 304 -9.60 17.93 -4.45
C SER A 304 -9.64 18.79 -5.72
N GLN A 305 -8.76 19.77 -5.83
CA GLN A 305 -8.62 20.60 -7.03
C GLN A 305 -7.76 19.88 -8.06
N PHE A 306 -6.67 19.26 -7.63
CA PHE A 306 -5.79 18.45 -8.45
C PHE A 306 -6.51 17.25 -9.10
N GLU A 307 -7.38 16.58 -8.37
CA GLU A 307 -8.23 15.48 -8.85
C GLU A 307 -9.19 15.90 -9.97
N ARG A 308 -9.48 17.19 -10.11
CA ARG A 308 -10.36 17.73 -11.17
C ARG A 308 -9.63 18.09 -12.46
N ILE A 309 -8.32 18.02 -12.49
CA ILE A 309 -7.52 18.23 -13.70
C ILE A 309 -7.29 16.86 -14.34
N PRO A 310 -7.95 16.53 -15.45
CA PRO A 310 -7.81 15.22 -16.05
C PRO A 310 -6.48 15.07 -16.75
N ILE A 311 -6.05 13.84 -16.91
CA ILE A 311 -5.02 13.48 -17.88
C ILE A 311 -5.66 13.36 -19.27
N SER A 312 -4.88 13.51 -20.34
CA SER A 312 -5.40 13.44 -21.72
C SER A 312 -6.08 12.09 -21.98
N ARG A 313 -7.10 12.13 -22.82
CA ARG A 313 -7.88 10.94 -23.17
C ARG A 313 -7.02 9.89 -23.86
N GLU A 314 -6.17 10.33 -24.78
CA GLU A 314 -5.25 9.47 -25.52
C GLU A 314 -4.34 8.70 -24.56
N ARG A 315 -3.88 9.33 -23.50
CA ARG A 315 -3.07 8.69 -22.47
C ARG A 315 -3.88 7.73 -21.61
N GLN A 316 -5.10 8.09 -21.24
CA GLN A 316 -6.00 7.19 -20.50
C GLN A 316 -6.30 5.92 -21.32
N GLU A 317 -6.59 6.08 -22.61
CA GLU A 317 -6.80 4.96 -23.53
C GLU A 317 -5.55 4.08 -23.63
N ARG A 318 -4.37 4.69 -23.83
CA ARG A 318 -3.09 3.96 -23.90
C ARG A 318 -2.84 3.13 -22.64
N LEU A 319 -2.99 3.70 -21.46
CA LEU A 319 -2.81 2.99 -20.19
C LEU A 319 -3.82 1.84 -20.02
N LEU A 320 -5.06 2.01 -20.48
CA LEU A 320 -6.05 0.93 -20.44
C LEU A 320 -5.70 -0.18 -21.43
N TYR A 321 -5.22 0.14 -22.63
CA TYR A 321 -4.75 -0.86 -23.59
C TYR A 321 -3.56 -1.65 -23.03
N GLU A 322 -2.55 -0.97 -22.49
CA GLU A 322 -1.39 -1.61 -21.86
C GLU A 322 -1.82 -2.60 -20.75
N GLN A 323 -2.77 -2.21 -19.89
CA GLN A 323 -3.30 -3.08 -18.84
C GLN A 323 -4.10 -4.27 -19.39
N ILE A 324 -4.88 -4.06 -20.46
CA ILE A 324 -5.65 -5.13 -21.12
C ILE A 324 -4.69 -6.13 -21.77
N ASP A 325 -3.65 -5.67 -22.44
CA ASP A 325 -2.65 -6.49 -23.10
C ASP A 325 -1.86 -7.31 -22.07
N GLU A 326 -1.38 -6.69 -20.99
CA GLU A 326 -0.72 -7.38 -19.88
C GLU A 326 -1.60 -8.50 -19.29
N ILE A 327 -2.87 -8.23 -19.02
CA ILE A 327 -3.79 -9.25 -18.48
C ILE A 327 -4.07 -10.34 -19.51
N THR A 328 -4.14 -10.00 -20.79
CA THR A 328 -4.38 -10.98 -21.88
C THR A 328 -3.19 -11.94 -22.01
N GLU A 329 -1.96 -11.42 -21.96
CA GLU A 329 -0.76 -12.24 -21.93
C GLU A 329 -0.71 -13.12 -20.67
N GLY A 330 -1.06 -12.56 -19.51
CA GLY A 330 -1.16 -13.32 -18.27
C GLY A 330 -2.19 -14.43 -18.31
N ILE A 331 -3.35 -14.22 -18.94
CA ILE A 331 -4.35 -15.28 -19.15
C ILE A 331 -3.75 -16.41 -20.01
N ALA A 332 -3.06 -16.07 -21.09
CA ALA A 332 -2.46 -17.07 -21.99
C ALA A 332 -1.36 -17.87 -21.26
N GLU A 333 -0.52 -17.22 -20.46
CA GLU A 333 0.53 -17.89 -19.67
C GLU A 333 -0.06 -18.84 -18.61
N VAL A 334 -1.06 -18.37 -17.85
CA VAL A 334 -1.73 -19.19 -16.82
C VAL A 334 -2.46 -20.39 -17.45
N GLN A 335 -3.07 -20.22 -18.61
CA GLN A 335 -3.70 -21.31 -19.35
C GLN A 335 -2.67 -22.33 -19.87
N ALA A 336 -1.55 -21.86 -20.42
CA ALA A 336 -0.47 -22.70 -20.93
C ALA A 336 0.21 -23.50 -19.79
N SER A 337 0.40 -22.88 -18.63
CA SER A 337 0.95 -23.54 -17.43
C SER A 337 -0.04 -24.49 -16.77
N GLY A 338 -1.31 -24.49 -17.18
CA GLY A 338 -2.38 -25.31 -16.60
C GLY A 338 -2.92 -24.75 -15.29
N GLY A 339 -2.83 -23.43 -15.09
CA GLY A 339 -3.26 -22.73 -13.88
C GLY A 339 -4.72 -22.94 -13.49
N GLU A 340 -5.06 -22.58 -12.26
CA GLU A 340 -6.41 -22.80 -11.72
C GLU A 340 -7.47 -22.07 -12.61
N ARG A 341 -8.52 -22.81 -13.01
CA ARG A 341 -9.66 -22.23 -13.76
C ARG A 341 -10.26 -21.00 -13.11
N PHE A 342 -10.09 -20.85 -11.81
CA PHE A 342 -10.59 -19.71 -11.08
C PHE A 342 -9.69 -18.47 -11.30
N THR A 343 -8.37 -18.61 -11.27
CA THR A 343 -7.42 -17.52 -11.56
C THR A 343 -7.69 -16.97 -12.96
N VAL A 344 -7.84 -17.85 -13.94
CA VAL A 344 -8.24 -17.47 -15.32
C VAL A 344 -9.56 -16.70 -15.33
N LYS A 345 -10.61 -17.19 -14.67
CA LYS A 345 -11.92 -16.49 -14.61
C LYS A 345 -11.83 -15.12 -13.93
N GLN A 346 -10.96 -14.96 -12.96
CA GLN A 346 -10.78 -13.69 -12.28
C GLN A 346 -10.03 -12.69 -13.17
N LEU A 347 -8.98 -13.12 -13.86
CA LEU A 347 -8.26 -12.31 -14.85
C LEU A 347 -9.21 -11.88 -15.98
N GLU A 348 -10.03 -12.80 -16.50
CA GLU A 348 -11.06 -12.48 -17.51
C GLU A 348 -12.08 -11.46 -17.02
N ARG A 349 -12.49 -11.51 -15.75
CA ARG A 349 -13.39 -10.49 -15.17
C ARG A 349 -12.71 -9.13 -15.09
N THR A 350 -11.46 -9.08 -14.70
CA THR A 350 -10.67 -7.85 -14.64
C THR A 350 -10.50 -7.26 -16.04
N ARG A 351 -10.16 -8.10 -17.04
CA ARG A 351 -10.08 -7.67 -18.44
C ARG A 351 -11.38 -7.07 -18.92
N LYS A 352 -12.52 -7.76 -18.73
CA LYS A 352 -13.85 -7.22 -19.11
C LYS A 352 -14.18 -5.90 -18.42
N SER A 353 -13.76 -5.73 -17.16
CA SER A 353 -13.95 -4.47 -16.45
C SER A 353 -13.13 -3.33 -17.06
N LEU A 354 -11.89 -3.61 -17.50
CA LEU A 354 -11.05 -2.62 -18.18
C LEU A 354 -11.57 -2.31 -19.59
N GLU A 355 -12.00 -3.33 -20.33
CA GLU A 355 -12.64 -3.16 -21.65
C GLU A 355 -13.90 -2.28 -21.55
N ALA A 356 -14.76 -2.51 -20.56
CA ALA A 356 -15.94 -1.67 -20.31
C ALA A 356 -15.58 -0.22 -19.94
N ARG A 357 -14.48 -0.01 -19.19
CA ARG A 357 -13.95 1.34 -18.89
C ARG A 357 -13.44 2.02 -20.17
N LEU A 358 -12.76 1.27 -21.04
CA LEU A 358 -12.27 1.76 -22.31
C LEU A 358 -13.41 2.14 -23.24
N GLU A 359 -14.43 1.28 -23.38
CA GLU A 359 -15.63 1.57 -24.17
C GLU A 359 -16.37 2.81 -23.67
N LYS A 360 -16.52 2.93 -22.35
CA LYS A 360 -17.11 4.12 -21.72
C LYS A 360 -16.31 5.38 -22.04
N LEU A 361 -14.99 5.32 -21.93
CA LEU A 361 -14.11 6.43 -22.27
C LEU A 361 -14.23 6.82 -23.73
N GLN A 362 -14.37 5.84 -24.64
CA GLN A 362 -14.54 6.05 -26.08
C GLN A 362 -15.93 6.58 -26.46
N ALA A 363 -16.98 6.17 -25.74
CA ALA A 363 -18.34 6.62 -25.93
C ALA A 363 -18.59 8.05 -25.40
N GLU A 364 -17.88 8.48 -24.38
CA GLU A 364 -17.91 9.87 -23.91
C GLU A 364 -17.27 10.75 -24.97
N GLY A 365 -18.13 11.39 -25.84
CA GLY A 365 -17.68 12.28 -26.91
C GLY A 365 -16.69 13.34 -26.42
N ARG A 366 -15.83 13.84 -27.30
CA ARG A 366 -14.83 14.89 -27.00
C ARG A 366 -15.48 16.07 -26.26
N LYS A 367 -15.28 16.12 -24.97
CA LYS A 367 -15.47 17.38 -24.23
C LYS A 367 -14.18 18.19 -24.45
N ASP A 368 -14.06 18.76 -25.63
CA ASP A 368 -12.85 19.45 -26.14
C ASP A 368 -12.43 20.69 -25.35
N ASP A 369 -13.01 20.92 -24.18
CA ASP A 369 -12.92 22.20 -23.49
C ASP A 369 -12.21 22.16 -22.13
N VAL A 370 -11.51 21.06 -21.80
CA VAL A 370 -10.83 20.92 -20.53
C VAL A 370 -9.31 20.87 -20.74
N VAL A 371 -8.59 21.79 -20.10
CA VAL A 371 -7.11 21.76 -20.06
C VAL A 371 -6.67 20.52 -19.30
N THR A 372 -5.83 19.70 -19.92
CA THR A 372 -5.31 18.47 -19.34
C THR A 372 -4.07 18.72 -18.51
N PHE A 373 -3.68 17.74 -17.69
CA PHE A 373 -2.49 17.85 -16.83
C PHE A 373 -1.22 18.08 -17.65
N GLU A 374 -1.08 17.41 -18.78
CA GLU A 374 0.06 17.55 -19.69
C GLU A 374 0.20 18.97 -20.24
N GLN A 375 -0.93 19.63 -20.49
CA GLN A 375 -0.95 21.00 -21.01
C GLN A 375 -0.57 22.06 -19.99
N LEU A 376 -0.51 21.71 -18.69
CA LEU A 376 -0.05 22.64 -17.65
C LEU A 376 1.45 22.94 -17.75
N GLY A 377 2.21 22.06 -18.40
CA GLY A 377 3.67 22.19 -18.53
C GLY A 377 4.41 22.02 -17.19
N VAL A 378 3.83 21.25 -16.28
CA VAL A 378 4.47 20.90 -15.00
C VAL A 378 5.50 19.81 -15.24
N ASP A 379 6.71 20.00 -14.74
CA ASP A 379 7.83 19.06 -14.82
C ASP A 379 8.35 18.60 -13.45
N ARG A 380 7.74 19.06 -12.36
CA ARG A 380 7.98 18.62 -10.97
C ARG A 380 6.68 18.59 -10.18
N LEU A 381 6.35 17.45 -9.62
CA LEU A 381 5.14 17.22 -8.84
C LEU A 381 5.51 16.90 -7.39
N PHE A 382 5.15 17.79 -6.48
CA PHE A 382 5.29 17.60 -5.04
C PHE A 382 3.92 17.29 -4.43
N VAL A 383 3.80 16.19 -3.68
CA VAL A 383 2.53 15.77 -3.07
C VAL A 383 2.72 15.59 -1.57
N ASP A 384 2.12 16.48 -0.80
CA ASP A 384 2.08 16.36 0.66
C ASP A 384 0.95 15.44 1.09
N GLU A 385 1.13 14.74 2.22
CA GLU A 385 0.22 13.71 2.73
C GLU A 385 -0.16 12.66 1.66
N ALA A 386 0.87 12.14 0.97
CA ALA A 386 0.72 11.22 -0.15
C ALA A 386 -0.02 9.92 0.21
N HIS A 387 -0.11 9.57 1.50
CA HIS A 387 -0.91 8.44 1.99
C HIS A 387 -2.42 8.57 1.65
N ASN A 388 -2.90 9.74 1.27
CA ASN A 388 -4.25 9.93 0.74
C ASN A 388 -4.52 9.14 -0.55
N TYR A 389 -3.49 8.71 -1.27
CA TYR A 389 -3.56 7.96 -2.54
C TYR A 389 -3.23 6.47 -2.38
N LYS A 390 -3.21 5.95 -1.17
CA LYS A 390 -2.85 4.55 -0.86
C LYS A 390 -3.79 3.48 -1.43
N ASN A 391 -5.02 3.83 -1.78
CA ASN A 391 -6.03 2.90 -2.29
C ASN A 391 -5.95 2.77 -3.82
N LEU A 392 -4.76 2.48 -4.34
CA LEU A 392 -4.55 2.16 -5.74
C LEU A 392 -4.96 0.71 -5.99
N PHE A 393 -5.73 0.49 -7.06
CA PHE A 393 -6.17 -0.86 -7.43
C PHE A 393 -4.97 -1.82 -7.55
N LEU A 394 -5.12 -2.99 -6.97
CA LEU A 394 -4.23 -4.12 -7.17
C LEU A 394 -5.03 -5.39 -7.46
N TYR A 395 -4.52 -6.17 -8.39
CA TYR A 395 -5.00 -7.52 -8.62
C TYR A 395 -4.26 -8.49 -7.68
N THR A 396 -4.97 -9.46 -7.11
CA THR A 396 -4.36 -10.52 -6.30
C THR A 396 -5.17 -11.82 -6.37
N LYS A 397 -4.47 -12.94 -6.43
CA LYS A 397 -5.02 -14.30 -6.26
C LYS A 397 -5.36 -14.63 -4.81
N MET A 398 -4.85 -13.86 -3.85
CA MET A 398 -5.05 -14.08 -2.43
C MET A 398 -6.47 -13.71 -2.03
N ARG A 399 -7.25 -14.71 -1.56
CA ARG A 399 -8.64 -14.53 -1.14
C ARG A 399 -8.76 -14.64 0.35
N ASN A 400 -9.73 -13.92 0.91
CA ASN A 400 -10.03 -13.97 2.34
C ASN A 400 -8.80 -13.68 3.22
N VAL A 401 -7.85 -12.92 2.69
CA VAL A 401 -6.68 -12.42 3.41
C VAL A 401 -6.97 -10.99 3.84
N ALA A 402 -7.01 -10.75 5.14
CA ALA A 402 -7.22 -9.41 5.67
C ALA A 402 -5.96 -8.55 5.49
N GLY A 403 -6.16 -7.24 5.34
CA GLY A 403 -5.07 -6.29 5.11
C GLY A 403 -4.73 -6.07 3.62
N LEU A 404 -5.41 -6.77 2.70
CA LEU A 404 -5.31 -6.51 1.27
C LEU A 404 -6.46 -5.58 0.86
N SER A 405 -6.14 -4.37 0.43
CA SER A 405 -7.13 -3.44 -0.13
C SER A 405 -7.25 -3.70 -1.62
N THR A 406 -8.40 -4.20 -2.06
CA THR A 406 -8.75 -4.35 -3.49
C THR A 406 -9.63 -3.20 -3.98
N SER A 407 -9.81 -2.16 -3.16
CA SER A 407 -10.60 -0.99 -3.53
C SER A 407 -9.86 -0.16 -4.58
N ASP A 408 -10.57 0.23 -5.64
CA ASP A 408 -10.10 1.17 -6.66
C ASP A 408 -10.65 2.56 -6.35
N ALA A 409 -9.81 3.43 -5.81
CA ALA A 409 -10.17 4.82 -5.65
C ALA A 409 -9.78 5.57 -6.94
N GLN A 410 -10.75 6.18 -7.61
CA GLN A 410 -10.52 6.92 -8.84
C GLN A 410 -9.39 7.94 -8.72
N LYS A 411 -9.28 8.63 -7.57
CA LYS A 411 -8.19 9.58 -7.30
C LYS A 411 -6.80 8.93 -7.31
N SER A 412 -6.69 7.67 -6.84
CA SER A 412 -5.42 6.95 -6.81
C SER A 412 -5.03 6.47 -8.20
N SER A 413 -5.99 6.01 -9.00
CA SER A 413 -5.76 5.64 -10.41
C SER A 413 -5.39 6.87 -11.26
N ASP A 414 -6.01 8.02 -11.03
CA ASP A 414 -5.67 9.29 -11.67
C ASP A 414 -4.26 9.77 -11.28
N MET A 415 -3.91 9.71 -9.98
CA MET A 415 -2.56 10.02 -9.50
C MET A 415 -1.52 9.10 -10.16
N PHE A 416 -1.81 7.80 -10.26
CA PHE A 416 -0.90 6.85 -10.91
C PHE A 416 -0.65 7.21 -12.37
N ALA A 417 -1.70 7.52 -13.12
CA ALA A 417 -1.56 7.95 -14.52
C ALA A 417 -0.71 9.23 -14.66
N LYS A 418 -0.86 10.19 -13.74
CA LYS A 418 -0.05 11.42 -13.72
C LYS A 418 1.40 11.14 -13.34
N CYS A 419 1.66 10.24 -12.38
CA CYS A 419 3.02 9.82 -12.05
C CYS A 419 3.71 9.14 -13.25
N ARG A 420 3.00 8.25 -13.97
CA ARG A 420 3.54 7.62 -15.19
C ARG A 420 3.87 8.66 -16.28
N TYR A 421 3.03 9.69 -16.43
CA TYR A 421 3.36 10.81 -17.31
C TYR A 421 4.61 11.58 -16.86
N MET A 422 4.71 11.88 -15.56
CA MET A 422 5.89 12.56 -15.01
C MET A 422 7.17 11.73 -15.20
N ASP A 423 7.09 10.42 -15.01
CA ASP A 423 8.22 9.50 -15.24
C ASP A 423 8.72 9.56 -16.69
N GLU A 424 7.79 9.54 -17.65
CA GLU A 424 8.09 9.60 -19.09
C GLU A 424 8.81 10.90 -19.46
N ILE A 425 8.35 12.06 -18.98
CA ILE A 425 8.95 13.36 -19.36
C ILE A 425 10.20 13.73 -18.58
N THR A 426 10.42 13.13 -17.39
CA THR A 426 11.52 13.51 -16.50
C THR A 426 12.56 12.42 -16.30
N GLY A 427 12.34 11.22 -16.84
CA GLY A 427 13.23 10.07 -16.61
C GLY A 427 13.23 9.62 -15.15
N ASN A 428 12.05 9.43 -14.56
CA ASN A 428 11.82 8.99 -13.16
C ASN A 428 12.38 9.96 -12.10
N ARG A 429 12.29 11.27 -12.34
CA ARG A 429 12.82 12.31 -11.43
C ARG A 429 11.82 13.41 -11.08
N GLY A 430 10.58 13.28 -11.57
CA GLY A 430 9.58 14.34 -11.50
C GLY A 430 8.64 14.27 -10.31
N VAL A 431 8.61 13.18 -9.54
CA VAL A 431 7.61 12.96 -8.48
C VAL A 431 8.25 12.95 -7.10
N ILE A 432 7.80 13.84 -6.23
CA ILE A 432 8.24 13.92 -4.85
C ILE A 432 7.02 13.80 -3.94
N PHE A 433 6.96 12.74 -3.16
CA PHE A 433 5.93 12.48 -2.18
C PHE A 433 6.44 12.78 -0.77
N ALA A 434 5.56 13.25 0.11
CA ALA A 434 5.87 13.46 1.52
C ALA A 434 4.75 12.91 2.39
N THR A 435 5.09 12.18 3.45
CA THR A 435 4.14 11.69 4.46
C THR A 435 4.88 11.27 5.73
N GLY A 436 4.26 11.49 6.89
CA GLY A 436 4.72 10.92 8.16
C GLY A 436 4.30 9.45 8.36
N THR A 437 3.38 8.94 7.55
CA THR A 437 2.80 7.60 7.69
C THR A 437 2.77 6.85 6.35
N PRO A 438 3.95 6.46 5.81
CA PRO A 438 4.03 5.76 4.52
C PRO A 438 3.31 4.42 4.53
N VAL A 439 3.26 3.75 5.68
CA VAL A 439 2.52 2.51 5.93
C VAL A 439 1.72 2.68 7.21
N SER A 440 0.39 2.65 7.12
CA SER A 440 -0.50 2.88 8.26
C SER A 440 -1.37 1.67 8.61
N ASN A 441 -2.01 1.06 7.63
CA ASN A 441 -3.00 0.00 7.87
C ASN A 441 -2.65 -1.34 7.23
N SER A 442 -1.84 -1.33 6.18
CA SER A 442 -1.55 -2.52 5.39
C SER A 442 -0.15 -2.45 4.77
N MET A 443 0.51 -3.58 4.74
CA MET A 443 1.79 -3.75 4.05
C MET A 443 1.67 -3.47 2.54
N THR A 444 0.47 -3.56 1.97
CA THR A 444 0.21 -3.23 0.55
C THR A 444 0.44 -1.75 0.26
N GLU A 445 0.38 -0.89 1.27
CA GLU A 445 0.65 0.55 1.11
C GLU A 445 2.10 0.81 0.69
N LEU A 446 3.05 0.00 1.18
CA LEU A 446 4.45 0.08 0.74
C LEU A 446 4.59 -0.25 -0.76
N TYR A 447 3.97 -1.34 -1.21
CA TYR A 447 3.92 -1.70 -2.62
C TYR A 447 3.26 -0.60 -3.47
N THR A 448 2.21 0.01 -2.98
CA THR A 448 1.55 1.12 -3.66
C THR A 448 2.49 2.33 -3.82
N MET A 449 3.27 2.68 -2.78
CA MET A 449 4.28 3.74 -2.89
C MET A 449 5.37 3.39 -3.90
N GLN A 450 5.82 2.15 -3.93
CA GLN A 450 6.78 1.69 -4.95
C GLN A 450 6.18 1.76 -6.36
N ARG A 451 4.91 1.44 -6.56
CA ARG A 451 4.24 1.60 -7.87
C ARG A 451 4.20 3.04 -8.36
N TYR A 452 4.03 4.01 -7.46
CA TYR A 452 4.09 5.42 -7.83
C TYR A 452 5.50 5.91 -8.18
N LEU A 453 6.52 5.44 -7.44
CA LEU A 453 7.84 6.05 -7.45
C LEU A 453 8.94 5.22 -8.13
N GLN A 454 8.75 3.89 -8.23
CA GLN A 454 9.75 2.94 -8.77
C GLN A 454 9.12 1.95 -9.76
N TYR A 455 8.15 2.37 -10.57
CA TYR A 455 7.43 1.43 -11.44
C TYR A 455 8.34 0.71 -12.42
N GLU A 456 9.26 1.41 -13.07
CA GLU A 456 10.24 0.83 -14.00
C GLU A 456 11.14 -0.19 -13.29
N ARG A 457 11.55 0.11 -12.05
CA ARG A 457 12.34 -0.83 -11.24
C ARG A 457 11.55 -2.09 -10.89
N LEU A 458 10.26 -1.96 -10.59
CA LEU A 458 9.38 -3.11 -10.39
C LEU A 458 9.22 -3.94 -11.68
N GLN A 459 9.18 -3.31 -12.86
CA GLN A 459 9.16 -4.00 -14.16
C GLN A 459 10.45 -4.80 -14.38
N GLU A 460 11.62 -4.18 -14.18
CA GLU A 460 12.92 -4.87 -14.29
C GLU A 460 13.02 -6.11 -13.40
N LEU A 461 12.39 -6.08 -12.23
CA LEU A 461 12.41 -7.16 -11.24
C LEU A 461 11.22 -8.13 -11.38
N ASN A 462 10.37 -7.98 -12.40
CA ASN A 462 9.13 -8.75 -12.59
C ASN A 462 8.21 -8.71 -11.36
N MET A 463 8.05 -7.54 -10.74
CA MET A 463 7.24 -7.31 -9.53
C MET A 463 6.12 -6.28 -9.73
N THR A 464 5.72 -6.01 -10.96
CA THR A 464 4.60 -5.10 -11.28
C THR A 464 3.26 -5.63 -10.80
N HIS A 465 3.13 -6.95 -10.70
CA HIS A 465 1.96 -7.60 -10.13
C HIS A 465 2.15 -7.83 -8.62
N PHE A 466 1.12 -7.52 -7.85
CA PHE A 466 1.18 -7.62 -6.39
C PHE A 466 1.57 -9.01 -5.89
N ASP A 467 1.05 -10.07 -6.52
CA ASP A 467 1.34 -11.44 -6.09
C ASP A 467 2.82 -11.81 -6.27
N CYS A 468 3.50 -11.26 -7.28
CA CYS A 468 4.94 -11.43 -7.48
C CYS A 468 5.74 -10.73 -6.37
N TRP A 469 5.36 -9.48 -6.04
CA TRP A 469 5.96 -8.73 -4.94
C TRP A 469 5.69 -9.41 -3.59
N ALA A 470 4.44 -9.83 -3.35
CA ALA A 470 4.02 -10.49 -2.12
C ALA A 470 4.71 -11.85 -1.92
N SER A 471 4.92 -12.61 -2.99
CA SER A 471 5.67 -13.87 -2.94
C SER A 471 7.12 -13.67 -2.54
N ARG A 472 7.70 -12.49 -2.80
CA ARG A 472 9.09 -12.17 -2.47
C ARG A 472 9.24 -11.57 -1.06
N PHE A 473 8.29 -10.72 -0.64
CA PHE A 473 8.45 -9.88 0.54
C PHE A 473 7.35 -10.02 1.61
N GLY A 474 6.27 -10.75 1.34
CA GLY A 474 5.15 -10.82 2.26
C GLY A 474 4.89 -12.23 2.80
N GLU A 475 4.39 -12.32 4.00
CA GLU A 475 3.97 -13.57 4.63
C GLU A 475 2.55 -13.44 5.18
N THR A 476 1.75 -14.48 4.96
CA THR A 476 0.42 -14.58 5.54
C THR A 476 0.48 -15.31 6.88
N VAL A 477 -0.27 -14.81 7.85
CA VAL A 477 -0.39 -15.41 9.18
C VAL A 477 -1.86 -15.66 9.47
N THR A 478 -2.20 -16.89 9.85
CA THR A 478 -3.55 -17.25 10.31
C THR A 478 -3.58 -17.28 11.83
N ALA A 479 -4.48 -16.49 12.42
CA ALA A 479 -4.72 -16.44 13.86
C ALA A 479 -6.20 -16.70 14.17
N LEU A 480 -6.46 -17.22 15.37
CA LEU A 480 -7.82 -17.32 15.91
C LEU A 480 -8.18 -15.97 16.53
N GLU A 481 -9.17 -15.31 15.98
CA GLU A 481 -9.69 -14.04 16.45
C GLU A 481 -11.10 -14.22 17.01
N LEU A 482 -11.47 -13.39 18.00
CA LEU A 482 -12.85 -13.32 18.47
C LEU A 482 -13.76 -12.91 17.32
N ALA A 483 -14.86 -13.60 17.15
CA ALA A 483 -15.85 -13.24 16.13
C ALA A 483 -16.45 -11.86 16.44
N PRO A 484 -16.80 -11.03 15.44
CA PRO A 484 -17.37 -9.69 15.65
C PRO A 484 -18.64 -9.70 16.47
N GLU A 485 -19.36 -10.82 16.44
CA GLU A 485 -20.59 -11.05 17.20
C GLU A 485 -20.35 -11.22 18.72
N GLY A 486 -19.08 -11.32 19.14
CA GLY A 486 -18.69 -11.57 20.53
C GLY A 486 -18.86 -13.02 20.97
N THR A 487 -19.33 -13.91 20.10
CA THR A 487 -19.62 -15.33 20.39
C THR A 487 -18.72 -16.22 19.55
N GLY A 488 -17.70 -16.84 20.17
CA GLY A 488 -16.84 -17.81 19.51
C GLY A 488 -15.59 -17.20 18.85
N TYR A 489 -14.80 -18.08 18.23
CA TYR A 489 -13.55 -17.74 17.54
C TYR A 489 -13.62 -18.13 16.08
N ARG A 490 -12.99 -17.32 15.21
CA ARG A 490 -12.81 -17.61 13.80
C ARG A 490 -11.35 -17.55 13.40
N ALA A 491 -10.93 -18.47 12.53
CA ALA A 491 -9.61 -18.38 11.91
C ALA A 491 -9.60 -17.27 10.85
N ARG A 492 -8.69 -16.33 10.98
CA ARG A 492 -8.50 -15.23 10.02
C ARG A 492 -7.07 -15.16 9.57
N THR A 493 -6.86 -15.25 8.26
CA THR A 493 -5.57 -15.06 7.63
C THR A 493 -5.36 -13.57 7.34
N ARG A 494 -4.18 -13.06 7.72
CA ARG A 494 -3.75 -11.68 7.46
C ARG A 494 -2.44 -11.68 6.69
N PHE A 495 -2.30 -10.74 5.78
CA PHE A 495 -1.02 -10.37 5.20
C PHE A 495 -0.33 -9.39 6.16
N SER A 496 0.54 -9.87 7.04
CA SER A 496 0.95 -9.09 8.23
C SER A 496 2.42 -9.22 8.61
N LYS A 497 3.20 -10.03 7.92
CA LYS A 497 4.63 -10.12 8.15
C LYS A 497 5.41 -9.83 6.87
N PHE A 498 6.55 -9.14 7.04
CA PHE A 498 7.54 -9.03 5.98
C PHE A 498 8.50 -10.21 6.01
N PHE A 499 8.85 -10.65 4.83
CA PHE A 499 9.91 -11.60 4.55
C PHE A 499 10.98 -10.90 3.72
N ASN A 500 12.25 -11.27 3.81
CA ASN A 500 13.37 -10.58 3.16
C ASN A 500 13.32 -9.06 3.38
N LEU A 501 13.11 -8.66 4.63
CA LEU A 501 12.97 -7.25 4.98
C LEU A 501 14.21 -6.40 4.62
N PRO A 502 15.46 -6.88 4.81
CA PRO A 502 16.65 -6.12 4.41
C PRO A 502 16.65 -5.77 2.92
N GLU A 503 16.33 -6.73 2.04
CA GLU A 503 16.27 -6.55 0.59
C GLU A 503 15.15 -5.61 0.19
N LEU A 504 13.97 -5.76 0.81
CA LEU A 504 12.85 -4.85 0.60
C LEU A 504 13.23 -3.43 1.00
N MET A 505 13.88 -3.25 2.13
CA MET A 505 14.32 -1.95 2.61
C MET A 505 15.42 -1.35 1.74
N ASN A 506 16.35 -2.16 1.22
CA ASN A 506 17.34 -1.70 0.27
C ASN A 506 16.69 -1.20 -1.03
N LEU A 507 15.72 -1.94 -1.56
CA LEU A 507 14.95 -1.54 -2.73
C LEU A 507 14.14 -0.26 -2.46
N PHE A 508 13.46 -0.19 -1.33
CA PHE A 508 12.61 0.96 -0.98
C PHE A 508 13.43 2.22 -0.72
N LYS A 509 14.59 2.11 -0.07
CA LYS A 509 15.50 3.23 0.19
C LYS A 509 16.15 3.82 -1.08
N GLU A 510 16.02 3.19 -2.24
CA GLU A 510 16.41 3.81 -3.50
C GLU A 510 15.60 5.10 -3.77
N VAL A 511 14.32 5.13 -3.31
CA VAL A 511 13.42 6.27 -3.49
C VAL A 511 12.95 6.88 -2.17
N ALA A 512 13.08 6.22 -1.03
CA ALA A 512 12.58 6.69 0.25
C ALA A 512 13.71 7.20 1.15
N ASP A 513 13.63 8.46 1.54
CA ASP A 513 14.37 9.01 2.67
C ASP A 513 13.51 8.83 3.93
N ILE A 514 13.97 7.99 4.85
CA ILE A 514 13.21 7.61 6.04
C ILE A 514 13.90 8.21 7.26
N LYS A 515 13.16 9.02 8.03
CA LYS A 515 13.62 9.60 9.29
C LYS A 515 12.57 9.38 10.38
N THR A 516 12.94 8.57 11.37
CA THR A 516 12.12 8.32 12.56
C THR A 516 12.33 9.39 13.62
N ALA A 517 11.44 9.46 14.61
CA ALA A 517 11.53 10.42 15.72
C ALA A 517 12.87 10.35 16.45
N ASP A 518 13.38 9.13 16.70
CA ASP A 518 14.65 8.89 17.39
C ASP A 518 15.86 9.46 16.62
N GLN A 519 15.80 9.46 15.28
CA GLN A 519 16.88 9.98 14.43
C GLN A 519 16.86 11.50 14.33
N LEU A 520 15.72 12.13 14.59
CA LEU A 520 15.51 13.57 14.36
C LEU A 520 15.76 14.44 15.59
N ASN A 521 15.81 13.84 16.80
CA ASN A 521 15.93 14.55 18.06
C ASN A 521 14.98 15.76 18.14
N LEU A 522 13.72 15.54 17.75
CA LEU A 522 12.71 16.60 17.75
C LEU A 522 12.40 17.04 19.18
N PRO A 523 12.20 18.34 19.44
CA PRO A 523 11.72 18.81 20.71
C PRO A 523 10.28 18.34 20.92
N THR A 524 10.10 17.19 21.55
CA THR A 524 8.79 16.68 21.92
C THR A 524 8.47 17.06 23.35
N PRO A 525 7.25 17.51 23.66
CA PRO A 525 6.85 17.76 25.03
C PRO A 525 6.76 16.45 25.81
N GLU A 526 6.97 16.54 27.11
CA GLU A 526 6.63 15.44 28.02
C GLU A 526 5.12 15.21 27.99
N VAL A 527 4.70 13.94 27.91
CA VAL A 527 3.28 13.57 27.78
C VAL A 527 2.86 12.75 28.99
N GLU A 528 1.82 13.19 29.65
CA GLU A 528 1.13 12.45 30.68
C GLU A 528 -0.23 11.96 30.15
N TYR A 529 -0.46 10.64 30.23
CA TYR A 529 -1.69 10.03 29.72
C TYR A 529 -2.68 9.76 30.85
N HIS A 530 -3.81 10.42 30.82
CA HIS A 530 -4.93 10.18 31.74
C HIS A 530 -6.07 9.46 31.02
N ASN A 531 -6.24 8.17 31.27
CA ASN A 531 -7.30 7.36 30.69
C ASN A 531 -8.56 7.44 31.56
N ILE A 532 -9.59 8.12 31.08
CA ILE A 532 -10.88 8.22 31.74
C ILE A 532 -11.83 7.24 31.09
N VAL A 533 -12.31 6.28 31.86
CA VAL A 533 -13.21 5.21 31.41
C VAL A 533 -14.62 5.47 31.92
N ALA A 534 -15.52 5.85 31.01
CA ALA A 534 -16.94 5.97 31.32
C ALA A 534 -17.59 4.58 31.39
N GLN A 535 -18.41 4.35 32.42
CA GLN A 535 -19.21 3.14 32.52
C GLN A 535 -20.39 3.22 31.53
N PRO A 536 -20.76 2.12 30.85
CA PRO A 536 -21.89 2.13 29.94
C PRO A 536 -23.21 2.26 30.74
N THR A 537 -24.13 3.05 30.21
CA THR A 537 -25.49 3.16 30.75
C THR A 537 -26.27 1.87 30.51
N GLU A 538 -27.39 1.67 31.21
CA GLU A 538 -28.29 0.53 30.99
C GLU A 538 -28.81 0.50 29.54
N HIS A 539 -29.16 1.67 28.99
CA HIS A 539 -29.58 1.81 27.60
C HIS A 539 -28.46 1.42 26.60
N GLN A 540 -27.24 1.84 26.88
CA GLN A 540 -26.09 1.44 26.03
C GLN A 540 -25.86 -0.08 26.05
N GLN A 541 -25.98 -0.72 27.23
CA GLN A 541 -25.85 -2.18 27.36
C GLN A 541 -26.91 -2.93 26.57
N GLU A 542 -28.16 -2.48 26.60
CA GLU A 542 -29.25 -3.07 25.84
C GLU A 542 -29.05 -2.89 24.32
N MET A 543 -28.66 -1.69 23.90
CA MET A 543 -28.39 -1.41 22.49
C MET A 543 -27.19 -2.22 21.95
N VAL A 544 -26.16 -2.50 22.74
CA VAL A 544 -25.05 -3.38 22.37
C VAL A 544 -25.53 -4.81 22.09
N LYS A 545 -26.49 -5.33 22.90
CA LYS A 545 -27.10 -6.65 22.63
C LYS A 545 -27.79 -6.66 21.26
N THR A 546 -28.59 -5.62 20.99
CA THR A 546 -29.26 -5.47 19.68
C THR A 546 -28.26 -5.40 18.53
N LEU A 547 -27.14 -4.68 18.69
CA LEU A 547 -26.07 -4.63 17.66
C LEU A 547 -25.44 -6.02 17.43
N SER A 548 -25.23 -6.80 18.50
CA SER A 548 -24.71 -8.17 18.41
C SER A 548 -25.68 -9.10 17.69
N GLU A 549 -26.97 -9.02 17.99
CA GLU A 549 -28.02 -9.78 17.29
C GLU A 549 -28.07 -9.45 15.79
N ARG A 550 -28.04 -8.15 15.44
CA ARG A 550 -27.97 -7.69 14.05
C ARG A 550 -26.73 -8.23 13.35
N ALA A 551 -25.55 -8.19 14.00
CA ALA A 551 -24.31 -8.73 13.46
C ALA A 551 -24.41 -10.24 13.17
N SER A 552 -25.04 -11.00 14.06
CA SER A 552 -25.30 -12.43 13.89
C SER A 552 -26.22 -12.70 12.69
N LEU A 553 -27.29 -11.92 12.51
CA LEU A 553 -28.21 -12.04 11.38
C LEU A 553 -27.54 -11.69 10.03
N VAL A 554 -26.70 -10.66 10.00
CA VAL A 554 -25.90 -10.32 8.82
C VAL A 554 -24.90 -11.44 8.50
N HIS A 555 -24.27 -12.00 9.52
CA HIS A 555 -23.31 -13.10 9.35
C HIS A 555 -23.96 -14.38 8.82
N SER A 556 -25.17 -14.71 9.28
CA SER A 556 -25.94 -15.86 8.78
C SER A 556 -26.48 -15.68 7.35
N GLY A 557 -26.37 -14.45 6.79
CA GLY A 557 -26.88 -14.14 5.45
C GLY A 557 -28.40 -14.07 5.36
N THR A 558 -29.11 -13.94 6.47
CA THR A 558 -30.57 -13.87 6.53
C THR A 558 -31.12 -12.47 6.25
N VAL A 559 -30.27 -11.44 6.24
CA VAL A 559 -30.64 -10.05 6.00
C VAL A 559 -30.02 -9.55 4.69
N ASP A 560 -30.81 -8.83 3.89
CA ASP A 560 -30.32 -8.21 2.66
C ASP A 560 -29.28 -7.13 3.00
N PRO A 561 -28.10 -7.13 2.34
CA PRO A 561 -27.04 -6.15 2.59
C PRO A 561 -27.46 -4.67 2.39
N SER A 562 -28.53 -4.42 1.62
CA SER A 562 -29.10 -3.08 1.44
C SER A 562 -29.90 -2.61 2.66
N GLN A 563 -30.48 -3.53 3.42
CA GLN A 563 -31.25 -3.25 4.64
C GLN A 563 -30.32 -3.08 5.83
N ASP A 564 -29.42 -4.05 6.06
CA ASP A 564 -28.43 -3.99 7.14
C ASP A 564 -27.12 -4.69 6.74
N ASN A 565 -26.00 -4.17 7.26
CA ASN A 565 -24.68 -4.70 6.97
C ASN A 565 -23.69 -4.32 8.08
N MET A 566 -22.52 -5.00 8.12
CA MET A 566 -21.51 -4.76 9.15
C MET A 566 -21.00 -3.32 9.20
N LEU A 567 -20.97 -2.58 8.08
CA LEU A 567 -20.55 -1.18 8.05
C LEU A 567 -21.54 -0.29 8.81
N LYS A 568 -22.83 -0.50 8.59
CA LYS A 568 -23.91 0.21 9.30
C LYS A 568 -23.89 -0.11 10.79
N ILE A 569 -23.78 -1.39 11.15
CA ILE A 569 -23.68 -1.84 12.55
C ILE A 569 -22.48 -1.22 13.25
N THR A 570 -21.31 -1.22 12.60
CA THR A 570 -20.09 -0.59 13.15
C THR A 570 -20.25 0.91 13.31
N SER A 571 -20.88 1.60 12.35
CA SER A 571 -21.19 3.03 12.45
C SER A 571 -22.12 3.33 13.62
N ASP A 572 -23.17 2.54 13.78
CA ASP A 572 -24.12 2.69 14.91
C ASP A 572 -23.42 2.41 16.25
N GLY A 573 -22.55 1.40 16.31
CA GLY A 573 -21.73 1.11 17.49
C GLY A 573 -20.79 2.25 17.88
N ARG A 574 -20.14 2.89 16.89
CA ARG A 574 -19.28 4.06 17.12
C ARG A 574 -20.10 5.25 17.67
N LYS A 575 -21.28 5.50 17.10
CA LYS A 575 -22.20 6.55 17.58
C LYS A 575 -22.65 6.28 19.02
N LEU A 576 -23.07 5.04 19.29
CA LEU A 576 -23.47 4.60 20.63
C LEU A 576 -22.32 4.73 21.64
N GLY A 577 -21.11 4.38 21.27
CA GLY A 577 -19.92 4.50 22.10
C GLY A 577 -19.52 5.96 22.40
N LEU A 578 -19.96 6.92 21.60
CA LEU A 578 -19.77 8.34 21.86
C LEU A 578 -20.89 8.86 22.75
N ASP A 579 -22.15 8.77 22.28
CA ASP A 579 -23.32 9.22 23.01
C ASP A 579 -24.58 8.48 22.52
N GLN A 580 -25.36 7.91 23.46
CA GLN A 580 -26.58 7.16 23.15
C GLN A 580 -27.62 8.00 22.40
N ARG A 581 -27.65 9.32 22.61
CA ARG A 581 -28.59 10.25 21.98
C ARG A 581 -28.33 10.45 20.48
N ILE A 582 -27.13 10.13 19.98
CA ILE A 582 -26.87 10.17 18.54
C ILE A 582 -27.62 9.05 17.82
N VAL A 583 -27.84 7.92 18.49
CA VAL A 583 -28.59 6.79 17.93
C VAL A 583 -30.11 6.97 18.17
N ASN A 584 -30.49 7.43 19.35
CA ASN A 584 -31.89 7.70 19.70
C ASN A 584 -31.98 8.97 20.54
N GLN A 585 -32.49 10.05 19.95
CA GLN A 585 -32.62 11.37 20.56
C GLN A 585 -33.59 11.41 21.75
N MET A 586 -34.45 10.40 21.91
CA MET A 586 -35.41 10.31 23.02
C MET A 586 -34.78 9.82 24.33
N LEU A 587 -33.55 9.34 24.29
CA LEU A 587 -32.84 8.85 25.46
C LEU A 587 -32.36 10.01 26.35
N PRO A 588 -32.30 9.79 27.67
CA PRO A 588 -31.90 10.83 28.62
C PRO A 588 -30.42 11.19 28.51
N ASP A 589 -30.08 12.41 28.90
CA ASP A 589 -28.72 12.85 29.14
C ASP A 589 -28.27 12.38 30.53
N GLU A 590 -27.33 11.42 30.55
CA GLU A 590 -26.84 10.88 31.81
C GLU A 590 -25.45 11.45 32.14
N PRO A 591 -25.25 11.95 33.41
CA PRO A 591 -24.01 12.65 33.79
C PRO A 591 -22.73 11.85 33.63
N GLY A 592 -22.80 10.52 33.78
CA GLY A 592 -21.64 9.62 33.70
C GLY A 592 -21.18 9.26 32.26
N THR A 593 -21.82 9.81 31.23
CA THR A 593 -21.48 9.50 29.83
C THR A 593 -20.11 10.07 29.42
N LYS A 594 -19.51 9.46 28.39
CA LYS A 594 -18.22 9.88 27.86
C LYS A 594 -18.17 11.37 27.49
N VAL A 595 -19.22 11.88 26.88
CA VAL A 595 -19.29 13.28 26.46
C VAL A 595 -19.35 14.21 27.68
N ASN A 596 -20.18 13.87 28.68
CA ASN A 596 -20.32 14.70 29.91
C ASN A 596 -19.01 14.72 30.71
N GLN A 597 -18.37 13.56 30.91
CA GLN A 597 -17.06 13.49 31.56
C GLN A 597 -15.97 14.27 30.79
N CYS A 598 -15.98 14.24 29.44
CA CYS A 598 -15.09 15.04 28.65
C CYS A 598 -15.32 16.55 28.82
N VAL A 599 -16.58 16.98 28.85
CA VAL A 599 -16.97 18.39 29.11
C VAL A 599 -16.53 18.83 30.50
N ASP A 600 -16.73 18.00 31.51
CA ASP A 600 -16.33 18.30 32.90
C ASP A 600 -14.81 18.49 33.00
N ASN A 601 -14.05 17.62 32.36
CA ASN A 601 -12.59 17.76 32.27
C ASN A 601 -12.15 19.02 31.53
N ILE A 602 -12.76 19.34 30.39
CA ILE A 602 -12.46 20.56 29.64
C ILE A 602 -12.72 21.78 30.51
N MET A 603 -13.85 21.78 31.23
CA MET A 603 -14.21 22.89 32.12
C MET A 603 -13.28 23.03 33.34
N GLN A 604 -12.82 21.87 33.89
CA GLN A 604 -11.86 21.88 34.98
C GLN A 604 -10.51 22.44 34.52
N ILE A 605 -9.95 21.93 33.45
CA ILE A 605 -8.67 22.41 32.88
C ILE A 605 -8.78 23.89 32.50
N TRP A 606 -9.93 24.32 31.95
CA TRP A 606 -10.14 25.73 31.62
C TRP A 606 -10.14 26.63 32.87
N ARG A 607 -10.77 26.20 33.95
CA ARG A 607 -10.79 26.96 35.22
C ARG A 607 -9.37 27.08 35.79
N ASP A 608 -8.63 25.97 35.80
CA ASP A 608 -7.31 25.90 36.38
C ASP A 608 -6.28 26.68 35.53
N GLY A 609 -6.40 26.63 34.19
CA GLY A 609 -5.50 27.32 33.25
C GLY A 609 -5.92 28.76 32.87
N LYS A 610 -7.00 29.31 33.47
CA LYS A 610 -7.55 30.61 33.07
C LYS A 610 -6.59 31.76 33.31
N ALA A 611 -5.83 31.74 34.39
CA ALA A 611 -4.85 32.78 34.72
C ALA A 611 -3.71 32.85 33.67
N ASP A 612 -3.28 31.70 33.19
CA ASP A 612 -2.17 31.54 32.23
C ASP A 612 -2.66 31.57 30.78
N LYS A 613 -3.95 31.73 30.53
CA LYS A 613 -4.61 31.72 29.21
C LYS A 613 -4.25 30.49 28.38
N LEU A 614 -4.23 29.30 29.03
CA LEU A 614 -3.92 28.05 28.37
C LEU A 614 -5.00 27.67 27.35
N THR A 615 -4.58 27.02 26.27
CA THR A 615 -5.45 26.49 25.21
C THR A 615 -5.59 24.99 25.31
N GLN A 616 -6.74 24.47 24.88
CA GLN A 616 -7.03 23.04 24.83
C GLN A 616 -7.35 22.62 23.39
N LEU A 617 -6.93 21.43 23.00
CA LEU A 617 -7.31 20.80 21.74
C LEU A 617 -8.23 19.63 22.04
N VAL A 618 -9.42 19.65 21.44
CA VAL A 618 -10.42 18.58 21.59
C VAL A 618 -10.62 17.93 20.22
N PHE A 619 -10.36 16.63 20.15
CA PHE A 619 -10.52 15.85 18.92
C PHE A 619 -11.80 15.02 19.00
N CYS A 620 -12.73 15.27 18.07
CA CYS A 620 -13.98 14.51 17.93
C CYS A 620 -14.20 14.23 16.44
N ASP A 621 -14.22 12.96 16.07
CA ASP A 621 -14.33 12.52 14.66
C ASP A 621 -15.77 12.21 14.22
N ILE A 622 -16.72 12.19 15.15
CA ILE A 622 -18.14 11.93 14.90
C ILE A 622 -18.99 13.11 15.39
N SER A 623 -20.03 13.45 14.62
CA SER A 623 -21.02 14.47 14.99
C SER A 623 -20.44 15.88 15.19
N THR A 624 -19.42 16.23 14.41
CA THR A 624 -18.90 17.60 14.38
C THR A 624 -19.96 18.58 13.89
N PRO A 625 -20.10 19.78 14.51
CA PRO A 625 -21.06 20.77 14.07
C PRO A 625 -20.87 21.16 12.61
N GLN A 626 -21.93 21.10 11.82
CA GLN A 626 -21.91 21.59 10.45
C GLN A 626 -22.21 23.09 10.42
N ALA A 627 -21.55 23.83 9.55
CA ALA A 627 -21.90 25.22 9.29
C ALA A 627 -23.37 25.28 8.81
N LYS A 628 -24.19 26.15 9.40
CA LYS A 628 -25.59 26.33 9.01
C LYS A 628 -25.69 26.48 7.49
N ALA A 629 -26.45 25.60 6.86
CA ALA A 629 -26.77 25.74 5.44
C ALA A 629 -27.44 27.09 5.19
N PRO A 630 -27.19 27.80 4.06
CA PRO A 630 -27.90 29.02 3.73
C PRO A 630 -29.40 28.77 3.76
N ALA A 631 -30.17 29.73 4.30
CA ALA A 631 -31.61 29.63 4.59
C ALA A 631 -32.50 29.13 3.43
N SER A 632 -32.04 29.18 2.19
CA SER A 632 -32.75 28.67 1.00
C SER A 632 -32.80 27.12 0.88
N LYS A 633 -31.99 26.39 1.64
CA LYS A 633 -32.00 24.92 1.67
C LYS A 633 -32.70 24.32 2.91
N ALA A 634 -33.05 25.13 3.87
CA ALA A 634 -33.72 24.68 5.12
C ALA A 634 -35.13 24.10 4.89
N ALA A 635 -35.78 24.44 3.78
CA ALA A 635 -37.13 23.93 3.48
C ALA A 635 -37.16 22.49 2.94
N LYS A 636 -36.02 21.90 2.55
CA LYS A 636 -35.94 20.50 2.04
C LYS A 636 -35.35 19.48 3.02
N THR A 637 -34.95 19.92 4.20
CA THR A 637 -34.34 19.05 5.20
C THR A 637 -35.26 18.72 6.37
N LEU A 638 -36.52 19.14 6.30
CA LEU A 638 -37.53 18.81 7.34
C LEU A 638 -38.08 17.37 7.27
N ASP A 639 -37.75 16.64 6.16
CA ASP A 639 -38.18 15.24 6.01
C ASP A 639 -37.04 14.22 6.26
N ASN A 640 -35.90 14.64 6.82
CA ASN A 640 -34.84 13.72 7.20
C ASN A 640 -34.19 14.17 8.52
N PRO A 641 -34.74 13.75 9.66
CA PRO A 641 -34.09 14.02 10.95
C PRO A 641 -32.82 13.20 11.05
N LEU A 642 -31.67 13.89 10.97
CA LEU A 642 -30.29 13.47 11.21
C LEU A 642 -29.70 12.42 10.30
#